data_e9ad8b104e1cf58a0b4220ce7b8a5c98
#
_entry.id   e9ad8b104e1cf58a0b4220ce7b8a5c98
#
_cell.length_a   1.000
_cell.length_b   1.000
_cell.length_c   1.000
_cell.angle_alpha   90.00
_cell.angle_beta   90.00
_cell.angle_gamma   90.00
#
_symmetry.space_group_name_H-M   'P 1'
#
loop_
_entity.id
_entity.type
_entity.pdbx_description
1 polymer ?
#
loop_
_entity_poly.entity_id
_entity_poly.type
_entity_poly.pdbx_seq_one_letter_code
_entity_poly.pdbx_strand_id
1 'polypeptide(L)'
;VLGGVAPALVPSGRWPSKAEHPLALSQQFAVNRMLAERADPAGGLFAVNGPPGTGKTTMLRDLVAALVVERAMVMAEFERPSQAFTGRAWEGRDRQGFNKRYVAALDPRLAGLEIVVTSSNNGAVENITAELPGLDALAEPWRAGTDHFADLASALLKGAPAWGLVAAVLGNKENRKQFGNRFWWGRLPNEESAAREEAGLPELRGMRAILSDWSPRGFGKTWTPPAQQPPPWQEAVAAFRTAHKEVERLRAKRLKLAAMLAEADSPQQEQRNRALRTAAQQASERVTAARARLRDAQAADAAAVRTTAAAQTAERLAGEHLAVAREELAVAHAQLVGARELAGHHQTQVDALMERQESLAASSSKGGLRRLLQTAAKQQAAEAQRERTLAENVMLLAQQRAALDAAVTKVAEAVGAQALAEDRHARRLAELTEAAAAVRTASVGQEKARSRIDTENHAVAAAARERSAARTRLDAAEEQLRLSQTLVANAATYLPSLPLGWLDLRDGDQELSSPWSDEAWSAARSELFLRALDLHRALVANTAKKVRGNLQVLMELMAGTNGPIPDEQVLQAWQTLFLLVPVVSTTFSSIGSMFARLGQGSLGWVLVDEAGQATPQAAVGALWRARRAVLVGDPLQLEPVVTMPAALQRRLLLAYQVDEEWLPGATSAQAVADRVNRFGTYLPAPRGDGEYVWVGSPLRVHRRCQEPMFTVSNKVAYGGLMVYGTHEQPFPNRDPDGLMPSRWLNTDDSTRPAEAPWGDRDRHAFTYVLDSLDQVGVGIDRLRIIAPFRALVTECKKICRARGWSSEDLDERCATVHKAQGKEADVVILVLGGNLQGSRTWAARTPNLLNVAASRAKRRLYVIGERALWSQELHFDTLADQFPVFDHIGDRDTWPQAKPGPQGRAPRPTDAR
;
A
#
# COMPACT_ATOMS: atom_id res chain seq x y z
N VAL A 1 -3.26 19.01 -9.65
CA VAL A 1 -4.14 17.82 -9.53
C VAL A 1 -4.64 17.40 -10.90
N LEU A 2 -5.28 18.26 -11.70
CA LEU A 2 -5.87 17.92 -13.02
C LEU A 2 -4.89 17.23 -13.97
N GLY A 3 -3.67 17.74 -14.11
CA GLY A 3 -2.64 17.10 -14.92
C GLY A 3 -2.29 15.67 -14.45
N GLY A 4 -2.51 15.37 -13.17
CA GLY A 4 -2.28 14.05 -12.59
C GLY A 4 -3.40 13.03 -12.86
N VAL A 5 -4.60 13.51 -13.22
CA VAL A 5 -5.73 12.64 -13.58
C VAL A 5 -6.08 12.71 -15.07
N ALA A 6 -5.20 13.30 -15.88
CA ALA A 6 -5.41 13.38 -17.32
C ALA A 6 -5.68 11.99 -17.94
N PRO A 7 -6.53 11.88 -18.96
CA PRO A 7 -6.89 10.59 -19.56
C PRO A 7 -5.70 9.76 -20.06
N ALA A 8 -4.60 10.44 -20.43
CA ALA A 8 -3.36 9.80 -20.85
C ALA A 8 -2.69 8.99 -19.72
N LEU A 9 -2.89 9.38 -18.46
CA LEU A 9 -2.26 8.75 -17.29
C LEU A 9 -3.13 7.65 -16.68
N VAL A 10 -4.41 7.62 -16.98
CA VAL A 10 -5.33 6.61 -16.44
C VAL A 10 -4.95 5.23 -16.99
N PRO A 11 -4.66 4.23 -16.14
CA PRO A 11 -4.25 2.90 -16.61
C PRO A 11 -5.34 2.21 -17.42
N SER A 12 -4.94 1.33 -18.34
CA SER A 12 -5.89 0.60 -19.20
C SER A 12 -6.67 -0.45 -18.42
N GLY A 13 -6.12 -1.00 -17.34
CA GLY A 13 -6.80 -1.94 -16.44
C GLY A 13 -7.53 -1.23 -15.31
N ARG A 14 -8.63 -1.85 -14.84
CA ARG A 14 -9.39 -1.48 -13.65
C ARG A 14 -9.90 -2.73 -12.97
N TRP A 15 -9.94 -2.74 -11.64
CA TRP A 15 -10.58 -3.82 -10.90
C TRP A 15 -12.08 -3.90 -11.22
N PRO A 16 -12.69 -5.10 -11.33
CA PRO A 16 -14.11 -5.27 -11.64
C PRO A 16 -15.02 -4.87 -10.47
N SER A 17 -14.98 -3.59 -10.15
CA SER A 17 -15.87 -2.94 -9.19
C SER A 17 -17.11 -2.42 -9.90
N LYS A 18 -18.08 -1.85 -9.16
CA LYS A 18 -19.23 -1.17 -9.75
C LYS A 18 -18.76 -0.09 -10.71
N ALA A 19 -19.29 -0.12 -11.93
CA ALA A 19 -18.85 0.78 -12.99
C ALA A 19 -19.19 2.25 -12.69
N GLU A 20 -20.33 2.45 -12.04
CA GLU A 20 -20.84 3.75 -11.59
C GLU A 20 -20.07 4.35 -10.40
N HIS A 21 -19.18 3.56 -9.76
CA HIS A 21 -18.37 4.00 -8.63
C HIS A 21 -16.87 4.06 -9.02
N PRO A 22 -16.44 5.09 -9.76
CA PRO A 22 -15.04 5.28 -10.09
C PRO A 22 -14.21 5.61 -8.84
N LEU A 23 -12.90 5.56 -8.97
CA LEU A 23 -12.00 6.06 -7.94
C LEU A 23 -12.26 7.56 -7.71
N ALA A 24 -12.21 7.99 -6.46
CA ALA A 24 -12.21 9.40 -6.11
C ALA A 24 -10.97 10.11 -6.70
N LEU A 25 -11.02 11.42 -6.82
CA LEU A 25 -9.97 12.21 -7.48
C LEU A 25 -8.57 11.91 -6.91
N SER A 26 -8.40 11.93 -5.59
CA SER A 26 -7.12 11.65 -4.92
C SER A 26 -6.66 10.21 -5.12
N GLN A 27 -7.57 9.23 -5.13
CA GLN A 27 -7.24 7.84 -5.40
C GLN A 27 -6.76 7.64 -6.85
N GLN A 28 -7.49 8.22 -7.81
CA GLN A 28 -7.10 8.15 -9.23
C GLN A 28 -5.77 8.85 -9.48
N PHE A 29 -5.55 10.01 -8.84
CA PHE A 29 -4.28 10.73 -8.88
C PHE A 29 -3.13 9.84 -8.39
N ALA A 30 -3.29 9.20 -7.23
CA ALA A 30 -2.27 8.35 -6.65
C ALA A 30 -1.92 7.17 -7.57
N VAL A 31 -2.91 6.43 -8.08
CA VAL A 31 -2.70 5.32 -9.02
C VAL A 31 -1.97 5.78 -10.28
N ASN A 32 -2.41 6.89 -10.86
CA ASN A 32 -1.82 7.42 -12.08
C ASN A 32 -0.35 7.81 -11.87
N ARG A 33 -0.03 8.43 -10.72
CA ARG A 33 1.34 8.87 -10.42
C ARG A 33 2.27 7.71 -10.11
N MET A 34 1.82 6.73 -9.32
CA MET A 34 2.58 5.50 -9.07
C MET A 34 3.03 4.83 -10.37
N LEU A 35 2.11 4.77 -11.36
CA LEU A 35 2.40 4.14 -12.65
C LEU A 35 3.23 5.04 -13.56
N ALA A 36 3.01 6.35 -13.57
CA ALA A 36 3.76 7.30 -14.39
C ALA A 36 5.23 7.41 -13.96
N GLU A 37 5.50 7.42 -12.65
CA GLU A 37 6.88 7.46 -12.11
C GLU A 37 7.66 6.17 -12.39
N ARG A 38 7.01 5.14 -12.88
CA ARG A 38 7.68 3.92 -13.35
C ARG A 38 8.70 4.18 -14.45
N ALA A 39 8.50 5.18 -15.27
CA ALA A 39 9.42 5.56 -16.34
C ALA A 39 10.71 6.23 -15.82
N ASP A 40 10.73 6.67 -14.56
CA ASP A 40 11.90 7.26 -13.93
C ASP A 40 12.83 6.16 -13.41
N PRO A 41 14.05 6.04 -13.92
CA PRO A 41 15.02 5.04 -13.44
C PRO A 41 15.45 5.28 -11.98
N ALA A 42 15.38 6.52 -11.50
CA ALA A 42 15.73 6.91 -10.15
C ALA A 42 14.52 6.85 -9.18
N GLY A 43 13.30 6.79 -9.71
CA GLY A 43 12.09 6.71 -8.92
C GLY A 43 11.81 5.30 -8.44
N GLY A 44 11.45 5.13 -7.17
CA GLY A 44 11.18 3.79 -6.64
C GLY A 44 10.25 3.77 -5.45
N LEU A 45 10.07 4.90 -4.77
CA LEU A 45 9.29 5.00 -3.55
C LEU A 45 8.16 6.01 -3.69
N PHE A 46 6.93 5.54 -3.48
CA PHE A 46 5.74 6.37 -3.49
C PHE A 46 4.99 6.25 -2.17
N ALA A 47 4.63 7.38 -1.57
CA ALA A 47 3.90 7.41 -0.32
C ALA A 47 2.44 7.79 -0.55
N VAL A 48 1.54 7.07 0.11
CA VAL A 48 0.12 7.37 0.17
C VAL A 48 -0.32 7.50 1.61
N ASN A 49 -0.78 8.68 1.98
CA ASN A 49 -1.46 8.88 3.24
C ASN A 49 -2.93 8.48 3.06
N GLY A 50 -3.30 7.39 3.69
CA GLY A 50 -4.64 6.82 3.60
C GLY A 50 -5.32 6.73 4.96
N PRO A 51 -6.02 7.78 5.41
CA PRO A 51 -6.87 7.72 6.58
C PRO A 51 -7.86 6.54 6.57
N PRO A 52 -8.43 6.16 7.71
CA PRO A 52 -9.45 5.12 7.76
C PRO A 52 -10.60 5.43 6.81
N GLY A 53 -11.11 4.42 6.12
CA GLY A 53 -12.29 4.58 5.26
C GLY A 53 -12.06 5.33 3.94
N THR A 54 -10.83 5.66 3.58
CA THR A 54 -10.52 6.36 2.32
C THR A 54 -10.28 5.43 1.13
N GLY A 55 -10.55 4.14 1.27
CA GLY A 55 -10.48 3.19 0.17
C GLY A 55 -9.06 2.82 -0.27
N LYS A 56 -8.12 2.69 0.67
CA LYS A 56 -6.75 2.17 0.41
C LYS A 56 -6.76 0.89 -0.40
N THR A 57 -7.55 -0.10 0.04
CA THR A 57 -7.68 -1.39 -0.65
C THR A 57 -8.25 -1.23 -2.06
N THR A 58 -9.22 -0.33 -2.26
CA THR A 58 -9.81 -0.06 -3.59
C THR A 58 -8.77 0.51 -4.55
N MET A 59 -7.95 1.45 -4.08
CA MET A 59 -6.83 2.01 -4.85
C MET A 59 -5.81 0.92 -5.22
N LEU A 60 -5.43 0.07 -4.25
CA LEU A 60 -4.48 -1.02 -4.49
C LEU A 60 -5.02 -2.08 -5.45
N ARG A 61 -6.33 -2.36 -5.44
CA ARG A 61 -6.98 -3.23 -6.42
C ARG A 61 -6.79 -2.70 -7.85
N ASP A 62 -6.98 -1.41 -8.07
CA ASP A 62 -6.78 -0.81 -9.40
C ASP A 62 -5.32 -0.82 -9.83
N LEU A 63 -4.37 -0.64 -8.90
CA LEU A 63 -2.95 -0.82 -9.18
C LEU A 63 -2.63 -2.26 -9.60
N VAL A 64 -3.16 -3.26 -8.89
CA VAL A 64 -3.01 -4.68 -9.25
C VAL A 64 -3.58 -4.94 -10.64
N ALA A 65 -4.78 -4.44 -10.93
CA ALA A 65 -5.41 -4.60 -12.24
C ALA A 65 -4.59 -3.97 -13.37
N ALA A 66 -4.02 -2.79 -13.12
CA ALA A 66 -3.15 -2.12 -14.08
C ALA A 66 -1.91 -2.95 -14.41
N LEU A 67 -1.23 -3.50 -13.40
CA LEU A 67 0.00 -4.29 -13.57
C LEU A 67 -0.27 -5.64 -14.26
N VAL A 68 -1.39 -6.29 -13.96
CA VAL A 68 -1.81 -7.52 -14.63
C VAL A 68 -2.10 -7.26 -16.11
N VAL A 69 -2.84 -6.19 -16.42
CA VAL A 69 -3.12 -5.79 -17.82
C VAL A 69 -1.83 -5.45 -18.56
N GLU A 70 -0.90 -4.78 -17.91
CA GLU A 70 0.38 -4.44 -18.50
C GLU A 70 1.21 -5.69 -18.86
N ARG A 71 1.26 -6.68 -17.98
CA ARG A 71 1.90 -7.96 -18.29
C ARG A 71 1.21 -8.65 -19.47
N ALA A 72 -0.12 -8.59 -19.50
CA ALA A 72 -0.90 -9.15 -20.59
C ALA A 72 -0.66 -8.44 -21.93
N MET A 73 -0.39 -7.13 -21.94
CA MET A 73 0.02 -6.42 -23.17
C MET A 73 1.29 -7.01 -23.75
N VAL A 74 2.31 -7.27 -22.93
CA VAL A 74 3.54 -7.95 -23.38
C VAL A 74 3.24 -9.37 -23.84
N MET A 75 2.41 -10.13 -23.14
CA MET A 75 2.01 -11.48 -23.55
C MET A 75 1.33 -11.48 -24.92
N ALA A 76 0.48 -10.49 -25.19
CA ALA A 76 -0.24 -10.38 -26.45
C ALA A 76 0.65 -10.09 -27.66
N GLU A 77 1.91 -9.67 -27.46
CA GLU A 77 2.91 -9.51 -28.52
C GLU A 77 3.47 -10.85 -29.02
N PHE A 78 3.42 -11.89 -28.20
CA PHE A 78 3.94 -13.20 -28.58
C PHE A 78 3.03 -13.88 -29.61
N GLU A 79 3.62 -14.31 -30.74
CA GLU A 79 2.89 -15.13 -31.72
C GLU A 79 2.56 -16.51 -31.16
N ARG A 80 3.48 -17.08 -30.40
CA ARG A 80 3.38 -18.41 -29.75
C ARG A 80 3.65 -18.29 -28.26
N PRO A 81 2.88 -18.98 -27.41
CA PRO A 81 3.04 -18.93 -25.97
C PRO A 81 4.43 -19.41 -25.50
N SER A 82 5.09 -20.27 -26.28
CA SER A 82 6.45 -20.74 -25.97
C SER A 82 7.51 -19.63 -25.96
N GLN A 83 7.26 -18.48 -26.61
CA GLN A 83 8.15 -17.33 -26.64
C GLN A 83 8.22 -16.60 -25.31
N ALA A 84 7.23 -16.80 -24.43
CA ALA A 84 7.29 -16.31 -23.07
C ALA A 84 8.42 -16.92 -22.20
N PHE A 85 9.09 -17.97 -22.71
CA PHE A 85 10.21 -18.58 -22.06
C PHE A 85 11.41 -18.57 -23.02
N THR A 86 12.51 -17.96 -22.58
CA THR A 86 13.72 -17.75 -23.39
C THR A 86 14.85 -18.69 -22.97
N GLY A 87 15.75 -18.92 -23.92
CA GLY A 87 16.97 -19.68 -23.66
C GLY A 87 16.77 -21.16 -23.36
N ARG A 88 17.87 -21.81 -22.95
CA ARG A 88 17.89 -23.21 -22.52
C ARG A 88 17.47 -23.29 -21.04
N ALA A 89 16.57 -24.19 -20.73
CA ALA A 89 16.20 -24.44 -19.34
C ALA A 89 17.41 -24.93 -18.53
N TRP A 90 17.56 -24.42 -17.32
CA TRP A 90 18.51 -24.98 -16.36
C TRP A 90 18.09 -26.40 -15.98
N GLU A 91 19.08 -27.29 -15.84
CA GLU A 91 18.86 -28.66 -15.42
C GLU A 91 19.62 -28.93 -14.11
N GLY A 92 18.93 -29.51 -13.16
CA GLY A 92 19.47 -29.93 -11.89
C GLY A 92 18.81 -31.20 -11.38
N ARG A 93 19.04 -31.53 -10.11
CA ARG A 93 18.43 -32.68 -9.46
C ARG A 93 17.79 -32.28 -8.15
N ASP A 94 16.84 -33.10 -7.68
CA ASP A 94 16.28 -32.97 -6.33
C ASP A 94 17.36 -33.20 -5.25
N ARG A 95 17.00 -32.97 -3.99
CA ARG A 95 17.92 -33.15 -2.85
C ARG A 95 18.52 -34.53 -2.74
N GLN A 96 17.79 -35.55 -3.18
CA GLN A 96 18.21 -36.96 -3.14
C GLN A 96 19.02 -37.37 -4.37
N GLY A 97 19.11 -36.49 -5.37
CA GLY A 97 19.84 -36.77 -6.62
C GLY A 97 19.12 -37.67 -7.63
N PHE A 98 17.89 -38.11 -7.32
CA PHE A 98 17.17 -39.07 -8.16
C PHE A 98 16.42 -38.43 -9.31
N ASN A 99 15.67 -37.37 -9.03
CA ASN A 99 14.76 -36.78 -10.03
C ASN A 99 15.35 -35.53 -10.66
N LYS A 100 15.30 -35.46 -11.97
CA LYS A 100 15.66 -34.23 -12.72
C LYS A 100 14.73 -33.11 -12.40
N ARG A 101 15.29 -31.91 -12.29
CA ARG A 101 14.60 -30.64 -12.13
C ARG A 101 14.96 -29.68 -13.26
N TYR A 102 14.00 -28.92 -13.69
CA TYR A 102 14.15 -27.97 -14.81
C TYR A 102 13.57 -26.63 -14.40
N VAL A 103 14.31 -25.57 -14.69
CA VAL A 103 13.80 -24.21 -14.57
C VAL A 103 13.99 -23.50 -15.90
N ALA A 104 12.89 -23.11 -16.51
CA ALA A 104 12.88 -22.34 -17.74
C ALA A 104 12.87 -20.85 -17.41
N ALA A 105 13.75 -20.07 -18.04
CA ALA A 105 13.80 -18.64 -17.86
C ALA A 105 12.62 -17.97 -18.57
N LEU A 106 11.94 -17.06 -17.89
CA LEU A 106 10.91 -16.20 -18.48
C LEU A 106 11.54 -15.11 -19.37
N ASP A 107 10.80 -14.65 -20.37
CA ASP A 107 11.15 -13.45 -21.10
C ASP A 107 11.27 -12.28 -20.10
N PRO A 108 12.39 -11.53 -20.09
CA PRO A 108 12.61 -10.45 -19.13
C PRO A 108 11.54 -9.35 -19.15
N ARG A 109 10.82 -9.16 -20.26
CA ARG A 109 9.72 -8.20 -20.37
C ARG A 109 8.51 -8.55 -19.52
N LEU A 110 8.35 -9.83 -19.15
CA LEU A 110 7.30 -10.31 -18.23
C LEU A 110 7.66 -10.12 -16.75
N ALA A 111 8.93 -9.81 -16.46
CA ALA A 111 9.44 -9.56 -15.11
C ALA A 111 9.27 -8.08 -14.71
N GLY A 112 9.35 -7.82 -13.39
CA GLY A 112 9.22 -6.47 -12.83
C GLY A 112 7.78 -6.05 -12.58
N LEU A 113 6.84 -7.00 -12.70
CA LEU A 113 5.41 -6.84 -12.45
C LEU A 113 4.93 -7.77 -11.33
N GLU A 114 5.85 -8.33 -10.56
CA GLU A 114 5.59 -9.11 -9.36
C GLU A 114 5.10 -8.17 -8.25
N ILE A 115 4.06 -8.57 -7.52
CA ILE A 115 3.48 -7.76 -6.45
C ILE A 115 3.60 -8.49 -5.12
N VAL A 116 4.36 -7.91 -4.20
CA VAL A 116 4.46 -8.40 -2.82
C VAL A 116 3.83 -7.39 -1.88
N VAL A 117 2.79 -7.82 -1.15
CA VAL A 117 2.20 -7.04 -0.07
C VAL A 117 2.87 -7.40 1.24
N THR A 118 3.27 -6.41 2.02
CA THR A 118 3.92 -6.64 3.31
C THR A 118 3.45 -5.65 4.36
N SER A 119 3.49 -6.07 5.62
CA SER A 119 3.15 -5.24 6.78
C SER A 119 3.90 -5.74 8.02
N SER A 120 3.93 -4.92 9.05
CA SER A 120 4.34 -5.34 10.40
C SER A 120 3.30 -6.23 11.10
N ASN A 121 2.03 -6.14 10.68
CA ASN A 121 0.89 -6.82 11.28
C ASN A 121 0.41 -7.99 10.41
N ASN A 122 0.34 -9.19 10.99
CA ASN A 122 -0.17 -10.39 10.31
C ASN A 122 -1.62 -10.20 9.82
N GLY A 123 -2.48 -9.60 10.64
CA GLY A 123 -3.87 -9.38 10.29
C GLY A 123 -4.05 -8.44 9.07
N ALA A 124 -3.23 -7.40 8.95
CA ALA A 124 -3.28 -6.51 7.79
C ALA A 124 -2.90 -7.25 6.50
N VAL A 125 -1.86 -8.08 6.58
CA VAL A 125 -1.39 -8.90 5.45
C VAL A 125 -2.45 -9.92 5.02
N GLU A 126 -3.09 -10.58 5.98
CA GLU A 126 -4.13 -11.58 5.73
C GLU A 126 -5.39 -10.95 5.14
N ASN A 127 -5.81 -9.79 5.65
CA ASN A 127 -7.03 -9.11 5.20
C ASN A 127 -6.97 -8.77 3.69
N ILE A 128 -5.94 -8.05 3.23
CA ILE A 128 -5.82 -7.69 1.81
C ILE A 128 -5.81 -8.93 0.93
N THR A 129 -5.10 -9.98 1.37
CA THR A 129 -4.91 -11.19 0.55
C THR A 129 -6.14 -12.09 0.57
N ALA A 130 -6.96 -12.04 1.61
CA ALA A 130 -8.25 -12.71 1.65
C ALA A 130 -9.34 -11.95 0.88
N GLU A 131 -9.31 -10.60 0.94
CA GLU A 131 -10.28 -9.77 0.24
C GLU A 131 -10.16 -9.87 -1.30
N LEU A 132 -8.94 -9.91 -1.85
CA LEU A 132 -8.75 -9.89 -3.31
C LEU A 132 -9.36 -11.12 -4.02
N PRO A 133 -9.13 -12.37 -3.58
CA PRO A 133 -9.72 -13.56 -4.20
C PRO A 133 -11.21 -13.74 -3.89
N GLY A 134 -11.70 -13.16 -2.78
CA GLY A 134 -13.07 -13.35 -2.31
C GLY A 134 -14.12 -12.87 -3.33
N LEU A 135 -15.24 -13.56 -3.40
CA LEU A 135 -16.32 -13.26 -4.35
C LEU A 135 -16.86 -11.83 -4.21
N ASP A 136 -16.84 -11.30 -2.99
CA ASP A 136 -17.27 -9.92 -2.68
C ASP A 136 -16.30 -8.84 -3.17
N ALA A 137 -15.10 -9.21 -3.62
CA ALA A 137 -14.18 -8.28 -4.28
C ALA A 137 -14.66 -7.85 -5.67
N LEU A 138 -15.55 -8.64 -6.29
CA LEU A 138 -16.18 -8.31 -7.55
C LEU A 138 -17.56 -7.71 -7.32
N ALA A 139 -17.91 -6.70 -8.10
CA ALA A 139 -19.29 -6.25 -8.17
C ALA A 139 -20.15 -7.32 -8.86
N GLU A 140 -21.43 -7.37 -8.47
CA GLU A 140 -22.36 -8.41 -8.88
C GLU A 140 -22.38 -8.70 -10.40
N PRO A 141 -22.38 -7.70 -11.29
CA PRO A 141 -22.39 -7.95 -12.74
C PRO A 141 -21.16 -8.73 -13.24
N TRP A 142 -20.06 -8.72 -12.49
CA TRP A 142 -18.81 -9.39 -12.86
C TRP A 142 -18.65 -10.78 -12.25
N ARG A 143 -19.53 -11.19 -11.32
CA ARG A 143 -19.44 -12.48 -10.62
C ARG A 143 -19.79 -13.64 -11.51
N ALA A 144 -20.80 -13.45 -12.38
CA ALA A 144 -21.28 -14.50 -13.27
C ALA A 144 -20.25 -14.80 -14.37
N GLY A 145 -19.82 -16.04 -14.46
CA GLY A 145 -18.86 -16.50 -15.49
C GLY A 145 -17.41 -16.14 -15.27
N THR A 146 -17.06 -15.46 -14.17
CA THR A 146 -15.68 -15.19 -13.81
C THR A 146 -15.10 -16.34 -12.99
N ASP A 147 -14.17 -17.07 -13.58
CA ASP A 147 -13.45 -18.18 -12.94
C ASP A 147 -11.97 -18.14 -13.33
N HIS A 148 -11.13 -17.66 -12.42
CA HIS A 148 -9.68 -17.73 -12.57
C HIS A 148 -9.08 -18.68 -11.51
N PHE A 149 -9.24 -20.01 -11.71
CA PHE A 149 -8.90 -21.03 -10.71
C PHE A 149 -9.63 -20.82 -9.37
N ALA A 150 -10.92 -20.49 -9.43
CA ALA A 150 -11.74 -20.15 -8.28
C ALA A 150 -11.81 -21.27 -7.22
N ASP A 151 -11.77 -22.53 -7.64
CA ASP A 151 -11.78 -23.69 -6.74
C ASP A 151 -10.51 -23.75 -5.87
N LEU A 152 -9.34 -23.52 -6.47
CA LEU A 152 -8.08 -23.41 -5.73
C LEU A 152 -8.05 -22.17 -4.81
N ALA A 153 -8.61 -21.07 -5.28
CA ALA A 153 -8.68 -19.84 -4.48
C ALA A 153 -9.58 -20.05 -3.26
N SER A 154 -10.77 -20.66 -3.43
CA SER A 154 -11.68 -20.99 -2.33
C SER A 154 -11.02 -21.95 -1.32
N ALA A 155 -10.27 -22.92 -1.80
CA ALA A 155 -9.51 -23.82 -0.94
C ALA A 155 -8.45 -23.07 -0.11
N LEU A 156 -7.75 -22.07 -0.70
CA LEU A 156 -6.81 -21.21 0.02
C LEU A 156 -7.51 -20.33 1.06
N LEU A 157 -8.74 -19.92 0.81
CA LEU A 157 -9.59 -19.17 1.75
C LEU A 157 -10.34 -20.07 2.73
N LYS A 158 -9.90 -21.32 2.91
CA LYS A 158 -10.50 -22.30 3.86
C LYS A 158 -11.98 -22.57 3.60
N GLY A 159 -12.38 -22.64 2.33
CA GLY A 159 -13.74 -22.90 1.89
C GLY A 159 -14.60 -21.65 1.66
N ALA A 160 -14.14 -20.45 2.00
CA ALA A 160 -14.89 -19.25 1.67
C ALA A 160 -14.95 -19.05 0.13
N PRO A 161 -16.12 -18.63 -0.41
CA PRO A 161 -16.29 -18.45 -1.85
C PRO A 161 -15.28 -17.48 -2.45
N ALA A 162 -14.58 -17.90 -3.49
CA ALA A 162 -13.62 -17.09 -4.22
C ALA A 162 -13.92 -17.07 -5.72
N TRP A 163 -13.54 -15.97 -6.39
CA TRP A 163 -13.68 -15.83 -7.83
C TRP A 163 -12.38 -16.14 -8.58
N GLY A 164 -11.23 -15.99 -7.90
CA GLY A 164 -9.99 -16.13 -8.62
C GLY A 164 -8.72 -16.22 -7.78
N LEU A 165 -7.76 -16.95 -8.27
CA LEU A 165 -6.44 -17.17 -7.67
C LEU A 165 -5.52 -15.96 -7.96
N VAL A 166 -5.88 -14.80 -7.41
CA VAL A 166 -5.15 -13.54 -7.65
C VAL A 166 -4.24 -13.15 -6.49
N ALA A 167 -4.38 -13.78 -5.34
CA ALA A 167 -3.54 -13.50 -4.18
C ALA A 167 -3.30 -14.76 -3.31
N ALA A 168 -2.16 -14.80 -2.61
CA ALA A 168 -1.83 -15.87 -1.66
C ALA A 168 -1.04 -15.36 -0.46
N VAL A 169 -1.37 -15.89 0.75
CA VAL A 169 -0.66 -15.60 2.01
C VAL A 169 0.49 -16.57 2.18
N LEU A 170 1.74 -16.08 2.18
CA LEU A 170 2.94 -16.91 2.34
C LEU A 170 3.79 -16.50 3.57
N GLY A 171 3.23 -15.68 4.45
CA GLY A 171 3.93 -14.95 5.50
C GLY A 171 4.76 -15.80 6.45
N ASN A 172 4.26 -16.94 6.91
CA ASN A 172 4.95 -17.80 7.86
C ASN A 172 5.12 -19.22 7.32
N LYS A 173 5.86 -20.07 8.04
CA LYS A 173 6.14 -21.44 7.62
C LYS A 173 4.87 -22.27 7.46
N GLU A 174 3.89 -22.07 8.34
CA GLU A 174 2.62 -22.80 8.27
C GLU A 174 1.79 -22.37 7.04
N ASN A 175 1.71 -21.07 6.77
CA ASN A 175 1.03 -20.56 5.57
C ASN A 175 1.67 -21.13 4.28
N ARG A 176 2.99 -21.18 4.20
CA ARG A 176 3.70 -21.79 3.07
C ARG A 176 3.41 -23.28 2.94
N LYS A 177 3.34 -24.01 4.04
CA LYS A 177 2.99 -25.45 4.07
C LYS A 177 1.55 -25.67 3.61
N GLN A 178 0.61 -24.85 4.13
CA GLN A 178 -0.80 -24.91 3.72
C GLN A 178 -0.97 -24.54 2.24
N PHE A 179 -0.27 -23.51 1.78
CA PHE A 179 -0.24 -23.17 0.36
C PHE A 179 0.26 -24.36 -0.49
N GLY A 180 1.37 -24.96 -0.12
CA GLY A 180 1.88 -26.14 -0.82
C GLY A 180 0.89 -27.29 -0.85
N ASN A 181 0.23 -27.59 0.27
CA ASN A 181 -0.77 -28.65 0.36
C ASN A 181 -2.00 -28.35 -0.50
N ARG A 182 -2.62 -27.21 -0.36
CA ARG A 182 -3.86 -26.84 -1.04
C ARG A 182 -3.64 -26.49 -2.51
N PHE A 183 -2.74 -25.57 -2.78
CA PHE A 183 -2.47 -25.07 -4.13
C PHE A 183 -1.79 -26.12 -5.01
N TRP A 184 -0.68 -26.72 -4.50
CA TRP A 184 0.14 -27.61 -5.33
C TRP A 184 -0.39 -29.03 -5.39
N TRP A 185 -0.68 -29.58 -4.21
CA TRP A 185 -1.08 -30.98 -4.09
C TRP A 185 -2.60 -31.22 -4.16
N GLY A 186 -3.43 -30.20 -3.91
CA GLY A 186 -4.87 -30.33 -3.78
C GLY A 186 -5.30 -31.07 -2.50
N ARG A 187 -4.49 -31.01 -1.46
CA ARG A 187 -4.74 -31.70 -0.18
C ARG A 187 -5.44 -30.78 0.80
N LEU A 188 -6.59 -31.17 1.27
CA LEU A 188 -7.36 -30.49 2.31
C LEU A 188 -7.29 -31.26 3.63
N PRO A 189 -7.51 -30.60 4.79
CA PRO A 189 -7.82 -31.28 6.05
C PRO A 189 -9.06 -32.17 5.90
N ASN A 190 -9.14 -33.24 6.71
CA ASN A 190 -10.22 -34.21 6.61
C ASN A 190 -11.61 -33.58 6.74
N GLU A 191 -11.77 -32.64 7.68
CA GLU A 191 -13.03 -31.90 7.89
C GLU A 191 -13.44 -31.10 6.65
N GLU A 192 -12.51 -30.39 6.01
CA GLU A 192 -12.77 -29.63 4.80
C GLU A 192 -13.04 -30.52 3.59
N SER A 193 -12.37 -31.68 3.53
CA SER A 193 -12.62 -32.69 2.48
C SER A 193 -14.02 -33.28 2.62
N ALA A 194 -14.43 -33.62 3.84
CA ALA A 194 -15.77 -34.12 4.14
C ALA A 194 -16.87 -33.08 3.83
N ALA A 195 -16.69 -31.83 4.25
CA ALA A 195 -17.61 -30.74 3.95
C ALA A 195 -17.75 -30.50 2.44
N ARG A 196 -16.66 -30.66 1.69
CA ARG A 196 -16.67 -30.53 0.23
C ARG A 196 -17.43 -31.68 -0.44
N GLU A 197 -17.26 -32.90 0.06
CA GLU A 197 -17.99 -34.09 -0.42
C GLU A 197 -19.49 -33.98 -0.11
N GLU A 198 -19.84 -33.52 1.10
CA GLU A 198 -21.25 -33.27 1.50
C GLU A 198 -21.90 -32.20 0.62
N ALA A 199 -21.15 -31.19 0.20
CA ALA A 199 -21.60 -30.17 -0.74
C ALA A 199 -21.67 -30.66 -2.20
N GLY A 200 -21.37 -31.94 -2.48
CA GLY A 200 -21.37 -32.51 -3.82
C GLY A 200 -20.28 -31.96 -4.75
N LEU A 201 -19.23 -31.36 -4.19
CA LEU A 201 -18.15 -30.83 -4.98
C LEU A 201 -17.10 -31.93 -5.25
N PRO A 202 -16.47 -31.94 -6.43
CA PRO A 202 -15.43 -32.90 -6.75
C PRO A 202 -14.19 -32.73 -5.85
N GLU A 203 -13.36 -33.77 -5.75
CA GLU A 203 -12.08 -33.68 -5.05
C GLU A 203 -11.24 -32.50 -5.57
N LEU A 204 -10.61 -31.77 -4.65
CA LEU A 204 -9.80 -30.62 -5.02
C LEU A 204 -8.62 -31.01 -5.90
N ARG A 205 -8.54 -30.46 -7.08
CA ARG A 205 -7.42 -30.68 -8.00
C ARG A 205 -6.34 -29.63 -7.78
N GLY A 206 -5.19 -30.04 -7.24
CA GLY A 206 -4.03 -29.17 -7.09
C GLY A 206 -3.45 -28.70 -8.43
N MET A 207 -2.77 -27.55 -8.44
CA MET A 207 -2.17 -26.98 -9.65
C MET A 207 -1.20 -27.95 -10.36
N ARG A 208 -0.52 -28.81 -9.61
CA ARG A 208 0.34 -29.85 -10.18
C ARG A 208 -0.44 -30.81 -11.10
N ALA A 209 -1.63 -31.23 -10.69
CA ALA A 209 -2.51 -32.10 -11.47
C ALA A 209 -3.04 -31.36 -12.68
N ILE A 210 -3.55 -30.14 -12.52
CA ILE A 210 -4.05 -29.28 -13.59
C ILE A 210 -2.99 -29.09 -14.68
N LEU A 211 -1.77 -28.70 -14.31
CA LEU A 211 -0.66 -28.54 -15.25
C LEU A 211 -0.21 -29.84 -15.91
N SER A 212 -0.36 -30.96 -15.21
CA SER A 212 -0.07 -32.28 -15.79
C SER A 212 -1.06 -32.64 -16.89
N ASP A 213 -2.32 -32.33 -16.69
CA ASP A 213 -3.37 -32.59 -17.70
C ASP A 213 -3.18 -31.73 -18.95
N TRP A 214 -2.80 -30.47 -18.76
CA TRP A 214 -2.52 -29.56 -19.88
C TRP A 214 -1.21 -29.85 -20.63
N SER A 215 -0.41 -30.81 -20.13
CA SER A 215 0.86 -31.19 -20.76
C SER A 215 0.63 -32.30 -21.80
N PRO A 216 0.89 -32.10 -23.10
CA PRO A 216 0.52 -33.02 -24.19
C PRO A 216 1.19 -34.40 -24.17
N ARG A 217 2.15 -34.63 -23.27
CA ARG A 217 2.83 -35.92 -23.06
C ARG A 217 2.83 -36.20 -21.59
N GLY A 218 1.70 -36.73 -21.09
CA GLY A 218 1.58 -37.25 -19.72
C GLY A 218 2.58 -38.36 -19.46
N PHE A 219 3.03 -38.48 -18.21
CA PHE A 219 3.74 -39.64 -17.72
C PHE A 219 2.75 -40.82 -17.61
N GLY A 220 2.71 -41.69 -18.59
CA GLY A 220 1.88 -42.88 -18.54
C GLY A 220 1.34 -43.32 -19.89
N LYS A 221 1.11 -44.65 -20.03
CA LYS A 221 0.63 -45.31 -21.26
C LYS A 221 -0.84 -45.05 -21.62
N THR A 222 -1.57 -44.32 -20.78
CA THR A 222 -2.97 -43.95 -21.00
C THR A 222 -3.14 -42.44 -20.85
N TRP A 223 -3.06 -41.73 -21.97
CA TRP A 223 -3.46 -40.33 -22.02
C TRP A 223 -4.98 -40.25 -21.99
N THR A 224 -5.52 -39.68 -20.95
CA THR A 224 -6.92 -39.27 -20.92
C THR A 224 -7.02 -37.80 -21.33
N PRO A 225 -7.86 -37.41 -22.28
CA PRO A 225 -8.07 -35.99 -22.57
C PRO A 225 -8.39 -35.22 -21.30
N PRO A 226 -7.82 -34.04 -21.08
CA PRO A 226 -8.16 -33.23 -19.92
C PRO A 226 -9.66 -32.94 -19.89
N ALA A 227 -10.25 -33.00 -18.72
CA ALA A 227 -11.67 -32.67 -18.52
C ALA A 227 -12.01 -31.24 -18.98
N GLN A 228 -11.01 -30.37 -18.95
CA GLN A 228 -11.04 -29.05 -19.58
C GLN A 228 -9.86 -28.91 -20.52
N GLN A 229 -10.14 -28.65 -21.80
CA GLN A 229 -9.07 -28.31 -22.74
C GLN A 229 -8.41 -27.00 -22.34
N PRO A 230 -7.07 -26.86 -22.56
CA PRO A 230 -6.41 -25.57 -22.33
C PRO A 230 -7.05 -24.50 -23.22
N PRO A 231 -7.32 -23.29 -22.69
CA PRO A 231 -7.89 -22.21 -23.50
C PRO A 231 -6.98 -21.94 -24.70
N PRO A 232 -7.54 -21.82 -25.93
CA PRO A 232 -6.73 -21.60 -27.12
C PRO A 232 -6.00 -20.27 -27.04
N TRP A 233 -4.67 -20.30 -27.29
CA TRP A 233 -3.83 -19.11 -27.17
C TRP A 233 -4.30 -17.96 -28.06
N GLN A 234 -4.58 -18.26 -29.31
CA GLN A 234 -4.95 -17.23 -30.30
C GLN A 234 -6.29 -16.57 -29.97
N GLU A 235 -7.24 -17.34 -29.43
CA GLU A 235 -8.53 -16.82 -29.01
C GLU A 235 -8.38 -15.88 -27.81
N ALA A 236 -7.57 -16.26 -26.81
CA ALA A 236 -7.30 -15.43 -25.65
C ALA A 236 -6.59 -14.12 -26.05
N VAL A 237 -5.60 -14.18 -26.96
CA VAL A 237 -4.94 -13.00 -27.53
C VAL A 237 -5.93 -12.11 -28.27
N ALA A 238 -6.80 -12.70 -29.11
CA ALA A 238 -7.79 -11.95 -29.89
C ALA A 238 -8.80 -11.25 -28.98
N ALA A 239 -9.31 -11.96 -27.96
CA ALA A 239 -10.24 -11.42 -26.99
C ALA A 239 -9.62 -10.25 -26.19
N PHE A 240 -8.38 -10.43 -25.70
CA PHE A 240 -7.64 -9.37 -25.03
C PHE A 240 -7.41 -8.14 -25.93
N ARG A 241 -6.96 -8.35 -27.16
CA ARG A 241 -6.75 -7.25 -28.13
C ARG A 241 -8.03 -6.52 -28.46
N THR A 242 -9.15 -7.23 -28.54
CA THR A 242 -10.46 -6.62 -28.79
C THR A 242 -10.88 -5.73 -27.63
N ALA A 243 -10.76 -6.21 -26.40
CA ALA A 243 -11.04 -5.42 -25.21
C ALA A 243 -10.08 -4.22 -25.09
N HIS A 244 -8.80 -4.40 -25.41
CA HIS A 244 -7.82 -3.33 -25.40
C HIS A 244 -8.14 -2.24 -26.42
N LYS A 245 -8.54 -2.62 -27.66
CA LYS A 245 -8.95 -1.64 -28.67
C LYS A 245 -10.15 -0.81 -28.22
N GLU A 246 -11.10 -1.41 -27.51
CA GLU A 246 -12.26 -0.67 -26.99
C GLU A 246 -11.84 0.34 -25.91
N VAL A 247 -10.97 -0.06 -24.97
CA VAL A 247 -10.42 0.88 -23.98
C VAL A 247 -9.69 2.06 -24.66
N GLU A 248 -8.86 1.78 -25.66
CA GLU A 248 -8.13 2.82 -26.38
C GLU A 248 -9.05 3.71 -27.24
N ARG A 249 -10.09 3.16 -27.83
CA ARG A 249 -11.14 3.92 -28.54
C ARG A 249 -11.82 4.93 -27.59
N LEU A 250 -12.17 4.47 -26.40
CA LEU A 250 -12.80 5.32 -25.39
C LEU A 250 -11.79 6.33 -24.78
N ARG A 251 -10.52 5.95 -24.65
CA ARG A 251 -9.44 6.86 -24.24
C ARG A 251 -9.21 7.97 -25.26
N ALA A 252 -9.16 7.62 -26.55
CA ALA A 252 -8.95 8.60 -27.63
C ALA A 252 -10.02 9.69 -27.64
N LYS A 253 -11.29 9.34 -27.39
CA LYS A 253 -12.35 10.33 -27.23
C LYS A 253 -12.06 11.31 -26.11
N ARG A 254 -11.56 10.84 -24.96
CA ARG A 254 -11.25 11.64 -23.78
C ARG A 254 -10.03 12.53 -24.01
N LEU A 255 -9.02 12.00 -24.67
CA LEU A 255 -7.83 12.77 -25.05
C LEU A 255 -8.19 13.93 -25.97
N LYS A 256 -9.04 13.66 -26.95
CA LYS A 256 -9.54 14.71 -27.85
C LYS A 256 -10.31 15.78 -27.09
N LEU A 257 -11.19 15.36 -26.17
CA LEU A 257 -11.95 16.29 -25.33
C LEU A 257 -11.05 17.07 -24.37
N ALA A 258 -10.06 16.42 -23.77
CA ALA A 258 -9.10 17.08 -22.88
C ALA A 258 -8.28 18.16 -23.61
N ALA A 259 -7.86 17.88 -24.84
CA ALA A 259 -7.18 18.86 -25.67
C ALA A 259 -8.10 20.06 -25.99
N MET A 260 -9.34 19.81 -26.34
CA MET A 260 -10.32 20.86 -26.61
C MET A 260 -10.62 21.72 -25.37
N LEU A 261 -10.76 21.09 -24.19
CA LEU A 261 -10.98 21.82 -22.95
C LEU A 261 -9.77 22.65 -22.54
N ALA A 262 -8.56 22.11 -22.72
CA ALA A 262 -7.33 22.85 -22.46
C ALA A 262 -7.19 24.09 -23.37
N GLU A 263 -7.71 24.02 -24.59
CA GLU A 263 -7.77 25.15 -25.51
C GLU A 263 -8.88 26.15 -25.12
N ALA A 264 -10.03 25.67 -24.65
CA ALA A 264 -11.18 26.49 -24.33
C ALA A 264 -11.09 27.16 -22.95
N ASP A 265 -10.52 26.49 -21.97
CA ASP A 265 -10.49 26.89 -20.54
C ASP A 265 -9.28 27.76 -20.20
N SER A 266 -8.65 28.35 -21.22
CA SER A 266 -7.51 29.23 -21.03
C SER A 266 -8.00 30.69 -20.78
N PRO A 267 -8.19 31.11 -19.49
CA PRO A 267 -8.21 32.54 -19.14
C PRO A 267 -6.96 33.24 -19.66
N GLN A 268 -5.90 32.43 -19.81
CA GLN A 268 -4.68 32.78 -20.50
C GLN A 268 -4.92 33.13 -21.99
N GLN A 269 -5.97 32.63 -22.63
CA GLN A 269 -6.21 32.92 -24.05
C GLN A 269 -6.83 34.29 -24.23
N GLU A 270 -7.71 34.71 -23.32
CA GLU A 270 -8.18 36.11 -23.31
C GLU A 270 -7.07 37.09 -22.92
N GLN A 271 -6.25 36.67 -21.95
CA GLN A 271 -5.05 37.38 -21.55
C GLN A 271 -3.97 37.34 -22.66
N ARG A 272 -3.86 36.22 -23.39
CA ARG A 272 -3.02 36.08 -24.59
C ARG A 272 -3.53 36.97 -25.74
N ASN A 273 -4.83 37.04 -25.97
CA ASN A 273 -5.43 37.91 -26.98
C ASN A 273 -5.26 39.40 -26.62
N ARG A 274 -5.41 39.77 -25.34
CA ARG A 274 -5.06 41.10 -24.84
C ARG A 274 -3.57 41.38 -25.00
N ALA A 275 -2.72 40.40 -24.67
CA ALA A 275 -1.28 40.55 -24.85
C ALA A 275 -0.87 40.65 -26.33
N LEU A 276 -1.56 40.00 -27.24
CA LEU A 276 -1.33 40.08 -28.70
C LEU A 276 -1.79 41.45 -29.25
N ARG A 277 -2.90 42.01 -28.76
CA ARG A 277 -3.35 43.36 -29.10
C ARG A 277 -2.34 44.40 -28.61
N THR A 278 -1.86 44.26 -27.38
CA THR A 278 -0.86 45.18 -26.81
C THR A 278 0.49 45.03 -27.50
N ALA A 279 0.88 43.80 -27.87
CA ALA A 279 2.13 43.52 -28.56
C ALA A 279 2.13 44.12 -30.00
N ALA A 280 1.00 44.11 -30.72
CA ALA A 280 0.87 44.75 -32.05
C ALA A 280 1.01 46.28 -31.97
N GLN A 281 0.58 46.87 -30.87
CA GLN A 281 0.69 48.32 -30.64
C GLN A 281 2.12 48.72 -30.20
N GLN A 282 2.74 47.89 -29.38
CA GLN A 282 4.10 48.12 -28.87
C GLN A 282 5.20 47.85 -29.88
N ALA A 283 4.93 47.07 -30.93
CA ALA A 283 5.92 46.77 -31.99
C ALA A 283 6.35 48.04 -32.78
N SER A 284 5.49 49.05 -32.90
CA SER A 284 5.81 50.33 -33.55
C SER A 284 6.78 51.21 -32.72
N GLU A 285 6.67 51.13 -31.42
CA GLU A 285 7.49 51.89 -30.44
C GLU A 285 8.88 51.30 -30.24
N ARG A 286 8.99 49.98 -30.51
CA ARG A 286 10.25 49.20 -30.27
C ARG A 286 11.34 49.54 -31.29
N VAL A 287 11.02 49.95 -32.54
CA VAL A 287 12.03 50.24 -33.58
C VAL A 287 12.95 51.37 -33.19
N THR A 288 12.42 52.38 -32.52
CA THR A 288 13.21 53.55 -32.10
C THR A 288 14.09 53.24 -30.89
N ALA A 289 13.57 52.40 -29.98
CA ALA A 289 14.31 51.94 -28.80
C ALA A 289 15.41 50.90 -29.10
N ALA A 290 15.24 50.14 -30.20
CA ALA A 290 16.21 49.06 -30.55
C ALA A 290 17.58 49.61 -30.99
N ARG A 291 17.66 50.75 -31.67
CA ARG A 291 18.94 51.37 -32.09
C ARG A 291 19.77 51.94 -30.94
N ALA A 292 19.14 52.37 -29.85
CA ALA A 292 19.85 52.79 -28.64
C ALA A 292 20.40 51.56 -27.88
N ARG A 293 19.56 50.50 -27.84
CA ARG A 293 19.92 49.25 -27.11
C ARG A 293 21.02 48.45 -27.81
N LEU A 294 21.22 48.58 -29.11
CA LEU A 294 22.32 47.89 -29.80
C LEU A 294 23.70 48.35 -29.33
N ARG A 295 23.86 49.61 -29.01
CA ARG A 295 25.14 50.13 -28.46
C ARG A 295 25.39 49.65 -27.04
N ASP A 296 24.33 49.56 -26.21
CA ASP A 296 24.45 49.07 -24.86
C ASP A 296 24.66 47.53 -24.83
N ALA A 297 24.08 46.81 -25.80
CA ALA A 297 24.27 45.36 -25.93
C ALA A 297 25.71 44.99 -26.34
N GLN A 298 26.39 45.78 -27.18
CA GLN A 298 27.79 45.54 -27.55
C GLN A 298 28.75 45.73 -26.35
N ALA A 299 28.49 46.71 -25.48
CA ALA A 299 29.22 46.88 -24.25
C ALA A 299 28.98 45.75 -23.22
N ALA A 300 27.71 45.26 -23.17
CA ALA A 300 27.32 44.15 -22.30
C ALA A 300 27.91 42.82 -22.78
N ASP A 301 28.02 42.56 -24.07
CA ASP A 301 28.64 41.33 -24.60
C ASP A 301 30.12 41.22 -24.21
N ALA A 302 30.88 42.35 -24.33
CA ALA A 302 32.27 42.38 -23.91
C ALA A 302 32.45 42.15 -22.40
N ALA A 303 31.43 42.48 -21.57
CA ALA A 303 31.45 42.18 -20.15
C ALA A 303 31.09 40.75 -19.85
N ALA A 304 30.07 40.21 -20.56
CA ALA A 304 29.60 38.85 -20.38
C ALA A 304 30.64 37.79 -20.79
N VAL A 305 31.45 38.05 -21.83
CA VAL A 305 32.58 37.19 -22.23
C VAL A 305 33.56 37.03 -21.07
N ARG A 306 33.87 38.12 -20.35
CA ARG A 306 34.82 38.06 -19.21
C ARG A 306 34.24 37.26 -18.04
N THR A 307 32.93 37.43 -17.79
CA THR A 307 32.26 36.72 -16.70
C THR A 307 32.14 35.23 -17.00
N THR A 308 31.85 34.85 -18.23
CA THR A 308 31.74 33.43 -18.67
C THR A 308 33.10 32.74 -18.54
N ALA A 309 34.20 33.38 -18.92
CA ALA A 309 35.54 32.82 -18.79
C ALA A 309 35.91 32.56 -17.31
N ALA A 310 35.52 33.49 -16.41
CA ALA A 310 35.74 33.30 -14.96
C ALA A 310 34.88 32.16 -14.38
N ALA A 311 33.63 32.10 -14.78
CA ALA A 311 32.71 31.02 -14.31
C ALA A 311 33.15 29.63 -14.81
N GLN A 312 33.55 29.50 -16.05
CA GLN A 312 34.08 28.24 -16.62
C GLN A 312 35.33 27.74 -15.90
N THR A 313 36.18 28.69 -15.46
CA THR A 313 37.35 28.33 -14.64
C THR A 313 36.94 27.76 -13.28
N ALA A 314 35.89 28.35 -12.68
CA ALA A 314 35.36 27.87 -11.41
C ALA A 314 34.68 26.49 -11.51
N GLU A 315 33.92 26.29 -12.58
CA GLU A 315 33.26 24.99 -12.85
C GLU A 315 34.27 23.86 -13.05
N ARG A 316 35.33 24.12 -13.84
CA ARG A 316 36.43 23.14 -14.00
C ARG A 316 37.04 22.74 -12.65
N LEU A 317 37.36 23.72 -11.82
CA LEU A 317 37.93 23.47 -10.49
C LEU A 317 36.96 22.69 -9.59
N ALA A 318 35.67 23.05 -9.62
CA ALA A 318 34.66 22.33 -8.85
C ALA A 318 34.45 20.88 -9.35
N GLY A 319 34.55 20.65 -10.67
CA GLY A 319 34.53 19.33 -11.27
C GLY A 319 35.70 18.45 -10.86
N GLU A 320 36.90 19.04 -10.80
CA GLU A 320 38.11 18.35 -10.30
C GLU A 320 37.94 17.96 -8.80
N HIS A 321 37.39 18.87 -7.99
CA HIS A 321 37.11 18.58 -6.59
C HIS A 321 36.04 17.50 -6.41
N LEU A 322 34.99 17.49 -7.27
CA LEU A 322 33.94 16.46 -7.21
C LEU A 322 34.48 15.09 -7.61
N ALA A 323 35.36 15.03 -8.61
CA ALA A 323 35.99 13.78 -9.04
C ALA A 323 36.73 13.10 -7.89
N VAL A 324 37.49 13.90 -7.13
CA VAL A 324 38.20 13.42 -5.93
C VAL A 324 37.20 12.94 -4.86
N ALA A 325 36.17 13.74 -4.58
CA ALA A 325 35.16 13.36 -3.56
C ALA A 325 34.35 12.11 -3.96
N ARG A 326 34.14 11.89 -5.26
CA ARG A 326 33.45 10.69 -5.79
C ARG A 326 34.30 9.44 -5.61
N GLU A 327 35.58 9.55 -5.80
CA GLU A 327 36.52 8.44 -5.56
C GLU A 327 36.57 8.09 -4.06
N GLU A 328 36.63 9.11 -3.19
CA GLU A 328 36.54 8.91 -1.74
C GLU A 328 35.23 8.22 -1.33
N LEU A 329 34.10 8.63 -1.92
CA LEU A 329 32.79 8.03 -1.65
C LEU A 329 32.73 6.57 -2.11
N ALA A 330 33.28 6.27 -3.29
CA ALA A 330 33.31 4.90 -3.81
C ALA A 330 34.13 3.97 -2.89
N VAL A 331 35.25 4.46 -2.38
CA VAL A 331 36.07 3.72 -1.41
C VAL A 331 35.30 3.50 -0.10
N ALA A 332 34.67 4.55 0.44
CA ALA A 332 33.90 4.44 1.67
C ALA A 332 32.71 3.50 1.52
N HIS A 333 32.03 3.54 0.37
CA HIS A 333 30.93 2.62 0.06
C HIS A 333 31.39 1.15 -0.01
N ALA A 334 32.48 0.90 -0.70
CA ALA A 334 33.05 -0.45 -0.78
C ALA A 334 33.42 -1.00 0.62
N GLN A 335 33.96 -0.13 1.48
CA GLN A 335 34.27 -0.51 2.87
C GLN A 335 33.00 -0.85 3.67
N LEU A 336 31.93 -0.10 3.49
CA LEU A 336 30.65 -0.37 4.16
C LEU A 336 30.01 -1.68 3.68
N VAL A 337 30.04 -1.94 2.39
CA VAL A 337 29.52 -3.21 1.83
C VAL A 337 30.25 -4.39 2.46
N GLY A 338 31.58 -4.39 2.43
CA GLY A 338 32.38 -5.47 3.04
C GLY A 338 32.16 -5.62 4.55
N ALA A 339 31.99 -4.50 5.26
CA ALA A 339 31.71 -4.56 6.69
C ALA A 339 30.32 -5.16 6.99
N ARG A 340 29.28 -4.84 6.18
CA ARG A 340 27.93 -5.39 6.30
C ARG A 340 27.86 -6.88 5.97
N GLU A 341 28.55 -7.32 4.93
CA GLU A 341 28.66 -8.75 4.58
C GLU A 341 29.25 -9.55 5.74
N LEU A 342 30.31 -9.02 6.35
CA LEU A 342 30.94 -9.66 7.50
C LEU A 342 30.00 -9.74 8.70
N ALA A 343 29.30 -8.65 9.01
CA ALA A 343 28.32 -8.61 10.09
C ALA A 343 27.15 -9.58 9.84
N GLY A 344 26.62 -9.61 8.60
CA GLY A 344 25.55 -10.51 8.20
C GLY A 344 25.96 -11.99 8.31
N HIS A 345 27.20 -12.29 7.95
CA HIS A 345 27.73 -13.65 8.12
C HIS A 345 27.74 -14.09 9.59
N HIS A 346 28.25 -13.22 10.48
CA HIS A 346 28.30 -13.54 11.91
C HIS A 346 26.89 -13.57 12.54
N GLN A 347 25.97 -12.70 12.09
CA GLN A 347 24.57 -12.73 12.55
C GLN A 347 23.93 -14.07 12.22
N THR A 348 24.08 -14.55 10.99
CA THR A 348 23.54 -15.85 10.56
C THR A 348 24.08 -17.01 11.41
N GLN A 349 25.36 -16.90 11.79
CA GLN A 349 25.98 -17.91 12.66
C GLN A 349 25.43 -17.85 14.09
N VAL A 350 25.21 -16.67 14.62
CA VAL A 350 24.59 -16.46 15.94
C VAL A 350 23.17 -17.03 15.96
N ASP A 351 22.36 -16.73 14.93
CA ASP A 351 20.97 -17.17 14.84
C ASP A 351 20.89 -18.70 14.78
N ALA A 352 21.71 -19.33 13.94
CA ALA A 352 21.80 -20.78 13.84
C ALA A 352 22.21 -21.46 15.17
N LEU A 353 23.13 -20.84 15.91
CA LEU A 353 23.56 -21.35 17.21
C LEU A 353 22.49 -21.14 18.30
N MET A 354 21.70 -20.07 18.23
CA MET A 354 20.55 -19.84 19.11
C MET A 354 19.45 -20.87 18.88
N GLU A 355 19.07 -21.12 17.62
CA GLU A 355 18.11 -22.18 17.29
C GLU A 355 18.57 -23.56 17.79
N ARG A 356 19.85 -23.83 17.61
CA ARG A 356 20.44 -25.06 18.12
C ARG A 356 20.37 -25.14 19.65
N GLN A 357 20.57 -24.03 20.35
CA GLN A 357 20.44 -23.93 21.79
C GLN A 357 19.01 -24.18 22.26
N GLU A 358 18.02 -23.57 21.60
CA GLU A 358 16.60 -23.77 21.88
C GLU A 358 16.18 -25.22 21.62
N SER A 359 16.63 -25.81 20.52
CA SER A 359 16.37 -27.22 20.19
C SER A 359 16.96 -28.18 21.26
N LEU A 360 18.16 -27.89 21.72
CA LEU A 360 18.81 -28.63 22.78
C LEU A 360 18.08 -28.45 24.13
N ALA A 361 17.50 -27.30 24.40
CA ALA A 361 16.69 -27.00 25.57
C ALA A 361 15.31 -27.69 25.51
N ALA A 362 14.62 -27.60 24.35
CA ALA A 362 13.27 -28.11 24.16
C ALA A 362 13.17 -29.64 24.17
N SER A 363 14.26 -30.31 23.90
CA SER A 363 14.30 -31.80 23.94
C SER A 363 14.16 -32.40 25.37
N SER A 364 14.08 -31.55 26.39
CA SER A 364 13.87 -31.97 27.79
C SER A 364 12.42 -32.29 28.17
N SER A 365 11.43 -31.81 27.40
CA SER A 365 10.03 -31.88 27.82
C SER A 365 9.18 -33.01 27.21
N LYS A 366 9.74 -33.77 26.22
CA LYS A 366 8.97 -34.82 25.50
C LYS A 366 9.33 -36.26 25.83
N GLY A 367 9.97 -36.50 26.95
CA GLY A 367 10.51 -37.80 27.27
C GLY A 367 9.87 -38.57 28.43
N GLY A 368 8.57 -38.36 28.71
CA GLY A 368 7.90 -38.88 29.93
C GLY A 368 7.72 -40.39 30.00
N LEU A 369 7.74 -41.14 28.95
CA LEU A 369 7.48 -42.59 28.97
C LEU A 369 8.67 -43.51 28.56
N ARG A 370 9.76 -42.98 28.02
CA ARG A 370 10.95 -43.75 27.64
C ARG A 370 12.05 -43.75 28.71
N ARG A 371 11.90 -42.93 29.75
CA ARG A 371 12.89 -42.82 30.85
C ARG A 371 12.84 -43.97 31.88
N LEU A 372 11.78 -44.80 31.88
CA LEU A 372 11.59 -45.84 32.90
C LEU A 372 12.31 -47.17 32.58
N LEU A 373 12.99 -47.28 31.45
CA LEU A 373 13.66 -48.51 31.03
C LEU A 373 15.16 -48.33 30.71
N GLN A 374 15.78 -47.24 31.07
CA GLN A 374 17.23 -47.09 30.90
C GLN A 374 17.95 -47.06 32.27
N THR A 375 19.04 -47.79 32.37
CA THR A 375 19.89 -47.83 33.57
C THR A 375 20.43 -46.43 33.88
N ALA A 376 20.49 -46.09 35.17
CA ALA A 376 20.91 -44.77 35.70
C ALA A 376 22.24 -44.25 35.04
N ALA A 377 23.17 -45.13 34.75
CA ALA A 377 24.43 -44.82 34.11
C ALA A 377 24.28 -44.32 32.65
N LYS A 378 23.29 -44.82 31.89
CA LYS A 378 23.03 -44.33 30.53
C LYS A 378 22.31 -42.98 30.53
N GLN A 379 21.52 -42.71 31.55
CA GLN A 379 20.87 -41.38 31.73
C GLN A 379 21.92 -40.32 32.08
N GLN A 380 22.79 -40.61 33.05
CA GLN A 380 23.86 -39.69 33.43
C GLN A 380 24.84 -39.42 32.29
N ALA A 381 25.17 -40.45 31.50
CA ALA A 381 26.03 -40.26 30.32
C ALA A 381 25.38 -39.42 29.24
N ALA A 382 24.08 -39.60 29.03
CA ALA A 382 23.32 -38.78 28.05
C ALA A 382 23.12 -37.36 28.51
N GLU A 383 22.89 -37.11 29.82
CA GLU A 383 22.84 -35.77 30.41
C GLU A 383 24.22 -35.10 30.37
N ALA A 384 25.26 -35.77 30.77
CA ALA A 384 26.63 -35.24 30.71
C ALA A 384 27.07 -34.94 29.27
N GLN A 385 26.67 -35.75 28.30
CA GLN A 385 26.94 -35.46 26.90
C GLN A 385 26.16 -34.24 26.41
N ARG A 386 24.91 -34.11 26.85
CA ARG A 386 24.05 -32.96 26.51
C ARG A 386 24.55 -31.67 27.13
N GLU A 387 24.95 -31.71 28.41
CA GLU A 387 25.55 -30.54 29.07
C GLU A 387 26.85 -30.11 28.37
N ARG A 388 27.68 -31.06 27.93
CA ARG A 388 28.87 -30.72 27.12
C ARG A 388 28.50 -30.06 25.81
N THR A 389 27.52 -30.61 25.09
CA THR A 389 27.09 -30.05 23.81
C THR A 389 26.44 -28.68 23.97
N LEU A 390 25.71 -28.48 25.09
CA LEU A 390 25.15 -27.20 25.43
C LEU A 390 26.25 -26.19 25.77
N ALA A 391 27.22 -26.61 26.61
CA ALA A 391 28.35 -25.76 26.97
C ALA A 391 29.22 -25.37 25.77
N GLU A 392 29.47 -26.32 24.84
CA GLU A 392 30.18 -26.06 23.59
C GLU A 392 29.39 -25.04 22.73
N ASN A 393 28.07 -25.23 22.60
CA ASN A 393 27.23 -24.30 21.83
C ASN A 393 27.19 -22.93 22.47
N VAL A 394 27.11 -22.81 23.81
CA VAL A 394 27.19 -21.55 24.53
C VAL A 394 28.52 -20.85 24.32
N MET A 395 29.65 -21.61 24.37
CA MET A 395 30.96 -21.05 24.09
C MET A 395 31.05 -20.51 22.64
N LEU A 396 30.58 -21.32 21.68
CA LEU A 396 30.60 -20.94 20.27
C LEU A 396 29.71 -19.73 20.00
N LEU A 397 28.53 -19.70 20.66
CA LEU A 397 27.61 -18.55 20.58
C LEU A 397 28.25 -17.28 21.17
N ALA A 398 28.95 -17.38 22.31
CA ALA A 398 29.65 -16.27 22.92
C ALA A 398 30.77 -15.75 21.98
N GLN A 399 31.52 -16.66 21.36
CA GLN A 399 32.54 -16.32 20.40
C GLN A 399 31.98 -15.63 19.15
N GLN A 400 30.89 -16.15 18.61
CA GLN A 400 30.25 -15.56 17.43
C GLN A 400 29.56 -14.23 17.75
N ARG A 401 29.02 -14.07 18.97
CA ARG A 401 28.50 -12.78 19.42
C ARG A 401 29.61 -11.71 19.53
N ALA A 402 30.74 -12.09 20.09
CA ALA A 402 31.88 -11.17 20.16
C ALA A 402 32.40 -10.78 18.76
N ALA A 403 32.42 -11.74 17.83
CA ALA A 403 32.79 -11.48 16.45
C ALA A 403 31.74 -10.60 15.73
N LEU A 404 30.45 -10.83 16.02
CA LEU A 404 29.36 -10.00 15.52
C LEU A 404 29.48 -8.56 16.08
N ASP A 405 29.70 -8.41 17.36
CA ASP A 405 29.85 -7.08 17.99
C ASP A 405 31.02 -6.30 17.39
N ALA A 406 32.14 -7.00 17.13
CA ALA A 406 33.30 -6.42 16.45
C ALA A 406 32.99 -6.05 14.99
N ALA A 407 32.24 -6.90 14.29
CA ALA A 407 31.82 -6.63 12.92
C ALA A 407 30.79 -5.48 12.85
N VAL A 408 29.85 -5.43 13.81
CA VAL A 408 28.88 -4.34 13.94
C VAL A 408 29.59 -3.00 14.25
N THR A 409 30.62 -3.03 15.08
CA THR A 409 31.45 -1.83 15.34
C THR A 409 32.11 -1.33 14.04
N LYS A 410 32.66 -2.26 13.23
CA LYS A 410 33.22 -1.91 11.91
C LYS A 410 32.17 -1.37 10.96
N VAL A 411 30.94 -1.89 11.00
CA VAL A 411 29.84 -1.32 10.23
C VAL A 411 29.56 0.12 10.68
N ALA A 412 29.52 0.37 11.99
CA ALA A 412 29.28 1.72 12.52
C ALA A 412 30.39 2.70 12.09
N GLU A 413 31.65 2.29 12.16
CA GLU A 413 32.79 3.08 11.68
C GLU A 413 32.70 3.35 10.17
N ALA A 414 32.36 2.32 9.38
CA ALA A 414 32.23 2.44 7.93
C ALA A 414 31.00 3.29 7.54
N VAL A 415 29.89 3.21 8.30
CA VAL A 415 28.72 4.09 8.13
C VAL A 415 29.12 5.54 8.39
N GLY A 416 29.90 5.81 9.47
CA GLY A 416 30.39 7.15 9.75
C GLY A 416 31.32 7.68 8.65
N ALA A 417 32.20 6.84 8.15
CA ALA A 417 33.11 7.19 7.05
C ALA A 417 32.32 7.44 5.74
N GLN A 418 31.33 6.61 5.44
CA GLN A 418 30.46 6.81 4.28
C GLN A 418 29.65 8.09 4.40
N ALA A 419 29.01 8.32 5.56
CA ALA A 419 28.21 9.53 5.78
C ALA A 419 29.07 10.81 5.62
N LEU A 420 30.32 10.78 6.10
CA LEU A 420 31.27 11.90 5.93
C LEU A 420 31.68 12.07 4.47
N ALA A 421 31.88 10.98 3.73
CA ALA A 421 32.20 11.02 2.31
C ALA A 421 30.97 11.44 1.48
N GLU A 422 29.77 10.99 1.85
CA GLU A 422 28.50 11.44 1.25
C GLU A 422 28.27 12.93 1.46
N ASP A 423 28.49 13.43 2.67
CA ASP A 423 28.38 14.86 2.96
C ASP A 423 29.40 15.68 2.15
N ARG A 424 30.67 15.21 2.09
CA ARG A 424 31.67 15.82 1.22
C ARG A 424 31.29 15.78 -0.25
N HIS A 425 30.89 14.61 -0.72
CA HIS A 425 30.42 14.45 -2.11
C HIS A 425 29.23 15.35 -2.40
N ALA A 426 28.23 15.38 -1.48
CA ALA A 426 27.07 16.24 -1.61
C ALA A 426 27.44 17.72 -1.66
N ARG A 427 28.37 18.17 -0.80
CA ARG A 427 28.88 19.56 -0.82
C ARG A 427 29.61 19.87 -2.12
N ARG A 428 30.49 18.95 -2.59
CA ARG A 428 31.22 19.15 -3.84
C ARG A 428 30.31 19.08 -5.06
N LEU A 429 29.28 18.23 -5.00
CA LEU A 429 28.23 18.20 -6.00
C LEU A 429 27.41 19.49 -6.00
N ALA A 430 27.11 20.01 -4.82
CA ALA A 430 26.45 21.31 -4.70
C ALA A 430 27.34 22.44 -5.24
N GLU A 431 28.62 22.47 -4.90
CA GLU A 431 29.59 23.43 -5.44
C GLU A 431 29.68 23.35 -6.98
N LEU A 432 29.76 22.12 -7.54
CA LEU A 432 29.75 21.93 -8.99
C LEU A 432 28.42 22.37 -9.60
N THR A 433 27.32 22.03 -8.94
CA THR A 433 25.98 22.41 -9.41
C THR A 433 25.81 23.92 -9.43
N GLU A 434 26.33 24.60 -8.39
CA GLU A 434 26.32 26.05 -8.28
C GLU A 434 27.23 26.68 -9.32
N ALA A 435 28.46 26.17 -9.48
CA ALA A 435 29.41 26.64 -10.51
C ALA A 435 28.87 26.40 -11.93
N ALA A 436 28.27 25.21 -12.20
CA ALA A 436 27.62 24.91 -13.45
C ALA A 436 26.37 25.78 -13.73
N ALA A 437 25.67 26.14 -12.66
CA ALA A 437 24.56 27.10 -12.76
C ALA A 437 25.08 28.52 -13.10
N ALA A 438 26.21 28.91 -12.49
CA ALA A 438 26.86 30.19 -12.79
C ALA A 438 27.37 30.25 -14.24
N VAL A 439 27.98 29.17 -14.76
CA VAL A 439 28.37 29.06 -16.17
C VAL A 439 27.17 29.12 -17.08
N ARG A 440 26.10 28.37 -16.77
CA ARG A 440 24.84 28.43 -17.55
C ARG A 440 24.27 29.83 -17.53
N THR A 441 24.24 30.46 -16.39
CA THR A 441 23.73 31.83 -16.23
C THR A 441 24.58 32.83 -17.03
N ALA A 442 25.91 32.70 -16.95
CA ALA A 442 26.84 33.58 -17.67
C ALA A 442 26.79 33.33 -19.20
N SER A 443 26.75 32.04 -19.60
CA SER A 443 26.64 31.64 -21.02
C SER A 443 25.31 32.08 -21.63
N VAL A 444 24.20 31.91 -20.87
CA VAL A 444 22.90 32.44 -21.27
C VAL A 444 22.91 33.97 -21.33
N GLY A 445 23.66 34.60 -20.41
CA GLY A 445 23.90 36.05 -20.42
C GLY A 445 24.63 36.50 -21.68
N GLN A 446 25.68 35.77 -22.05
CA GLN A 446 26.47 36.06 -23.23
C GLN A 446 25.70 35.78 -24.53
N GLU A 447 25.01 34.65 -24.56
CA GLU A 447 24.16 34.30 -25.72
C GLU A 447 22.99 35.26 -25.84
N LYS A 448 22.41 35.69 -24.73
CA LYS A 448 21.40 36.75 -24.69
C LYS A 448 21.95 38.08 -25.19
N ALA A 449 23.19 38.43 -24.84
CA ALA A 449 23.81 39.67 -25.31
C ALA A 449 24.08 39.64 -26.81
N ARG A 450 24.58 38.52 -27.34
CA ARG A 450 24.77 38.29 -28.79
C ARG A 450 23.43 38.24 -29.53
N SER A 451 22.51 37.45 -29.02
CA SER A 451 21.15 37.35 -29.57
C SER A 451 20.44 38.70 -29.54
N ARG A 452 20.73 39.53 -28.52
CA ARG A 452 20.20 40.89 -28.43
C ARG A 452 20.77 41.82 -29.52
N ILE A 453 22.06 41.68 -29.84
CA ILE A 453 22.67 42.41 -30.98
C ILE A 453 22.03 41.98 -32.31
N ASP A 454 21.88 40.66 -32.53
CA ASP A 454 21.24 40.12 -33.71
C ASP A 454 19.76 40.48 -33.78
N THR A 455 19.07 40.39 -32.59
CA THR A 455 17.66 40.72 -32.50
C THR A 455 17.38 42.20 -32.75
N GLU A 456 18.23 43.12 -32.24
CA GLU A 456 18.04 44.55 -32.47
C GLU A 456 18.43 44.95 -33.91
N ASN A 457 19.37 44.27 -34.54
CA ASN A 457 19.66 44.44 -35.97
C ASN A 457 18.50 43.97 -36.88
N HIS A 458 17.85 42.85 -36.46
CA HIS A 458 16.72 42.30 -37.21
C HIS A 458 15.38 42.92 -36.80
N ALA A 459 15.26 43.50 -35.58
CA ALA A 459 13.98 44.01 -35.04
C ALA A 459 13.38 45.15 -35.82
N VAL A 460 14.20 46.04 -36.42
CA VAL A 460 13.73 47.13 -37.26
C VAL A 460 13.13 46.63 -38.56
N ALA A 461 13.73 45.58 -39.14
CA ALA A 461 13.21 44.94 -40.34
C ALA A 461 12.05 43.96 -40.06
N ALA A 462 12.03 43.34 -38.83
CA ALA A 462 11.01 42.42 -38.41
C ALA A 462 9.73 43.06 -37.85
N ALA A 463 9.83 44.26 -37.26
CA ALA A 463 8.68 44.93 -36.59
C ALA A 463 7.48 45.17 -37.55
N ALA A 464 7.72 45.48 -38.82
CA ALA A 464 6.64 45.61 -39.82
C ALA A 464 6.06 44.24 -40.24
N ARG A 465 6.89 43.21 -40.26
CA ARG A 465 6.47 41.80 -40.50
C ARG A 465 5.78 41.19 -39.28
N GLU A 466 6.27 41.49 -38.08
CA GLU A 466 5.62 41.06 -36.81
C GLU A 466 4.21 41.65 -36.63
N ARG A 467 3.98 42.91 -36.99
CA ARG A 467 2.65 43.52 -36.91
C ARG A 467 1.62 42.82 -37.80
N SER A 468 2.00 42.45 -38.99
CA SER A 468 1.12 41.68 -39.91
C SER A 468 0.92 40.25 -39.38
N ALA A 469 2.00 39.59 -38.94
CA ALA A 469 1.94 38.24 -38.38
C ALA A 469 1.20 38.16 -37.03
N ALA A 470 1.32 39.24 -36.20
CA ALA A 470 0.60 39.31 -34.92
C ALA A 470 -0.92 39.44 -35.13
N ARG A 471 -1.34 40.20 -36.14
CA ARG A 471 -2.75 40.35 -36.48
C ARG A 471 -3.33 39.04 -37.03
N THR A 472 -2.62 38.41 -37.95
CA THR A 472 -3.04 37.09 -38.47
C THR A 472 -3.13 36.01 -37.37
N ARG A 473 -2.21 36.04 -36.37
CA ARG A 473 -2.27 35.15 -35.22
C ARG A 473 -3.44 35.45 -34.28
N LEU A 474 -3.78 36.74 -34.11
CA LEU A 474 -4.92 37.12 -33.28
C LEU A 474 -6.23 36.67 -33.93
N ASP A 475 -6.40 36.91 -35.23
CA ASP A 475 -7.60 36.51 -35.97
C ASP A 475 -7.79 34.99 -35.96
N ALA A 476 -6.68 34.22 -36.10
CA ALA A 476 -6.69 32.77 -36.03
C ALA A 476 -6.99 32.26 -34.61
N ALA A 477 -6.46 32.93 -33.58
CA ALA A 477 -6.72 32.55 -32.19
C ALA A 477 -8.16 32.86 -31.73
N GLU A 478 -8.73 33.95 -32.19
CA GLU A 478 -10.14 34.30 -31.93
C GLU A 478 -11.10 33.32 -32.63
N GLU A 479 -10.81 32.90 -33.84
CA GLU A 479 -11.61 31.87 -34.55
C GLU A 479 -11.46 30.50 -33.90
N GLN A 480 -10.26 30.13 -33.47
CA GLN A 480 -10.00 28.86 -32.76
C GLN A 480 -10.73 28.81 -31.40
N LEU A 481 -10.73 29.93 -30.66
CA LEU A 481 -11.51 30.07 -29.42
C LEU A 481 -13.01 29.88 -29.67
N ARG A 482 -13.53 30.47 -30.73
CA ARG A 482 -14.95 30.36 -31.11
C ARG A 482 -15.33 28.91 -31.44
N LEU A 483 -14.45 28.23 -32.18
CA LEU A 483 -14.60 26.78 -32.50
C LEU A 483 -14.53 25.92 -31.22
N SER A 484 -13.56 26.18 -30.36
CA SER A 484 -13.39 25.45 -29.07
C SER A 484 -14.61 25.66 -28.16
N GLN A 485 -15.12 26.86 -28.02
CA GLN A 485 -16.33 27.15 -27.24
C GLN A 485 -17.56 26.42 -27.79
N THR A 486 -17.70 26.32 -29.11
CA THR A 486 -18.79 25.56 -29.76
C THR A 486 -18.63 24.06 -29.48
N LEU A 487 -17.42 23.54 -29.51
CA LEU A 487 -17.12 22.12 -29.22
C LEU A 487 -17.29 21.81 -27.73
N VAL A 488 -16.92 22.73 -26.83
CA VAL A 488 -17.13 22.59 -25.37
C VAL A 488 -18.63 22.61 -25.05
N ALA A 489 -19.42 23.48 -25.70
CA ALA A 489 -20.88 23.46 -25.53
C ALA A 489 -21.49 22.09 -25.92
N ASN A 490 -20.86 21.39 -26.87
CA ASN A 490 -21.26 20.04 -27.26
C ASN A 490 -20.54 18.91 -26.50
N ALA A 491 -19.57 19.22 -25.63
CA ALA A 491 -18.77 18.22 -24.91
C ALA A 491 -19.62 17.35 -23.98
N ALA A 492 -20.64 17.92 -23.36
CA ALA A 492 -21.57 17.19 -22.51
C ALA A 492 -22.32 16.05 -23.23
N THR A 493 -22.44 16.11 -24.57
CA THR A 493 -23.01 15.02 -25.38
C THR A 493 -22.04 13.84 -25.55
N TYR A 494 -20.74 14.09 -25.44
CA TYR A 494 -19.69 13.08 -25.59
C TYR A 494 -19.27 12.44 -24.27
N LEU A 495 -19.31 13.20 -23.18
CA LEU A 495 -18.94 12.73 -21.84
C LEU A 495 -19.84 13.41 -20.79
N PRO A 496 -21.05 12.88 -20.54
CA PRO A 496 -22.00 13.49 -19.61
C PRO A 496 -21.46 13.61 -18.17
N SER A 497 -20.47 12.81 -17.81
CA SER A 497 -19.83 12.79 -16.50
C SER A 497 -18.81 13.92 -16.29
N LEU A 498 -18.46 14.67 -17.34
CA LEU A 498 -17.56 15.81 -17.23
C LEU A 498 -18.38 17.07 -16.89
N PRO A 499 -18.34 17.56 -15.66
CA PRO A 499 -19.04 18.78 -15.33
C PRO A 499 -18.34 19.96 -16.02
N LEU A 500 -19.07 20.72 -16.80
CA LEU A 500 -18.63 22.04 -17.28
C LEU A 500 -18.43 22.90 -16.05
N GLY A 501 -17.31 23.64 -15.99
CA GLY A 501 -16.97 24.42 -14.78
C GLY A 501 -16.48 23.55 -13.60
N TRP A 502 -15.89 22.37 -13.87
CA TRP A 502 -15.32 21.51 -12.81
C TRP A 502 -14.34 22.26 -11.90
N LEU A 503 -13.57 23.21 -12.45
CA LEU A 503 -12.66 24.06 -11.68
C LEU A 503 -13.38 25.00 -10.70
N ASP A 504 -14.62 25.33 -10.98
CA ASP A 504 -15.44 26.23 -10.14
C ASP A 504 -16.18 25.45 -9.03
N LEU A 505 -16.12 24.11 -9.07
CA LEU A 505 -16.69 23.30 -8.00
C LEU A 505 -15.95 23.55 -6.68
N ARG A 506 -16.65 23.40 -5.56
CA ARG A 506 -16.03 23.40 -4.24
C ARG A 506 -15.04 22.23 -4.14
N ASP A 507 -13.98 22.40 -3.36
CA ASP A 507 -12.92 21.41 -3.17
C ASP A 507 -13.47 20.01 -2.83
N GLY A 508 -14.47 19.91 -1.96
CA GLY A 508 -15.11 18.63 -1.62
C GLY A 508 -15.84 17.99 -2.81
N ASP A 509 -16.53 18.77 -3.64
CA ASP A 509 -17.24 18.27 -4.81
C ASP A 509 -16.26 17.82 -5.91
N GLN A 510 -15.14 18.55 -6.07
CA GLN A 510 -14.05 18.13 -6.95
C GLN A 510 -13.47 16.80 -6.50
N GLU A 511 -13.22 16.65 -5.20
CA GLU A 511 -12.61 15.45 -4.63
C GLU A 511 -13.51 14.20 -4.76
N LEU A 512 -14.83 14.38 -4.63
CA LEU A 512 -15.83 13.32 -4.84
C LEU A 512 -16.00 12.93 -6.31
N SER A 513 -15.55 13.78 -7.22
CA SER A 513 -15.74 13.58 -8.66
C SER A 513 -14.65 12.70 -9.30
N SER A 514 -14.93 12.24 -10.50
CA SER A 514 -13.98 11.55 -11.36
C SER A 514 -14.16 12.05 -12.80
N PRO A 515 -13.58 13.20 -13.13
CA PRO A 515 -14.00 14.00 -14.30
C PRO A 515 -13.92 13.31 -15.65
N TRP A 516 -13.04 12.31 -15.79
CA TRP A 516 -12.83 11.58 -17.04
C TRP A 516 -13.47 10.20 -17.08
N SER A 517 -14.00 9.74 -15.94
CA SER A 517 -14.55 8.39 -15.79
C SER A 517 -16.06 8.41 -16.04
N ASP A 518 -16.52 7.48 -16.84
CA ASP A 518 -17.92 7.10 -16.97
C ASP A 518 -18.05 5.59 -16.84
N GLU A 519 -19.29 5.14 -16.81
CA GLU A 519 -19.64 3.72 -16.67
C GLU A 519 -19.06 2.90 -17.83
N ALA A 520 -19.19 3.37 -19.06
CA ALA A 520 -18.74 2.65 -20.26
C ALA A 520 -17.22 2.43 -20.25
N TRP A 521 -16.43 3.46 -19.92
CA TRP A 521 -14.96 3.33 -19.86
C TRP A 521 -14.54 2.50 -18.64
N SER A 522 -15.20 2.67 -17.51
CA SER A 522 -14.97 1.89 -16.31
C SER A 522 -15.22 0.41 -16.57
N ALA A 523 -16.34 0.06 -17.22
CA ALA A 523 -16.68 -1.31 -17.61
C ALA A 523 -15.66 -1.89 -18.60
N ALA A 524 -15.32 -1.14 -19.66
CA ALA A 524 -14.34 -1.60 -20.65
C ALA A 524 -12.96 -1.90 -20.04
N ARG A 525 -12.52 -1.08 -19.08
CA ARG A 525 -11.25 -1.28 -18.35
C ARG A 525 -11.31 -2.50 -17.44
N SER A 526 -12.46 -2.76 -16.80
CA SER A 526 -12.68 -3.95 -15.97
C SER A 526 -12.74 -5.22 -16.82
N GLU A 527 -13.42 -5.18 -17.97
CA GLU A 527 -13.43 -6.28 -18.94
C GLU A 527 -12.01 -6.59 -19.43
N LEU A 528 -11.21 -5.57 -19.75
CA LEU A 528 -9.83 -5.77 -20.18
C LEU A 528 -8.99 -6.49 -19.12
N PHE A 529 -9.20 -6.20 -17.84
CA PHE A 529 -8.51 -6.90 -16.74
C PHE A 529 -8.91 -8.38 -16.70
N LEU A 530 -10.19 -8.71 -16.87
CA LEU A 530 -10.64 -10.10 -16.90
C LEU A 530 -10.04 -10.84 -18.12
N ARG A 531 -10.04 -10.21 -19.31
CA ARG A 531 -9.37 -10.77 -20.50
C ARG A 531 -7.86 -10.91 -20.30
N ALA A 532 -7.25 -10.03 -19.53
CA ALA A 532 -5.83 -10.19 -19.15
C ALA A 532 -5.60 -11.46 -18.32
N LEU A 533 -6.46 -11.75 -17.36
CA LEU A 533 -6.39 -13.00 -16.57
C LEU A 533 -6.64 -14.24 -17.42
N ASP A 534 -7.59 -14.18 -18.38
CA ASP A 534 -7.79 -15.25 -19.34
C ASP A 534 -6.54 -15.51 -20.17
N LEU A 535 -5.86 -14.45 -20.59
CA LEU A 535 -4.59 -14.55 -21.34
C LEU A 535 -3.47 -15.14 -20.49
N HIS A 536 -3.38 -14.77 -19.20
CA HIS A 536 -2.44 -15.40 -18.26
C HIS A 536 -2.74 -16.90 -18.13
N ARG A 537 -4.01 -17.28 -17.95
CA ARG A 537 -4.44 -18.68 -17.88
C ARG A 537 -4.10 -19.44 -19.16
N ALA A 538 -4.33 -18.82 -20.34
CA ALA A 538 -3.97 -19.41 -21.63
C ALA A 538 -2.45 -19.60 -21.79
N LEU A 539 -1.63 -18.62 -21.37
CA LEU A 539 -0.17 -18.77 -21.36
C LEU A 539 0.26 -19.94 -20.50
N VAL A 540 -0.23 -20.01 -19.26
CA VAL A 540 0.10 -21.07 -18.29
C VAL A 540 -0.30 -22.44 -18.86
N ALA A 541 -1.48 -22.55 -19.43
CA ALA A 541 -2.00 -23.80 -19.99
C ALA A 541 -1.19 -24.28 -21.20
N ASN A 542 -0.88 -23.37 -22.12
CA ASN A 542 -0.12 -23.71 -23.34
C ASN A 542 1.40 -23.88 -23.10
N THR A 543 1.89 -23.54 -21.90
CA THR A 543 3.29 -23.75 -21.47
C THR A 543 3.39 -24.60 -20.21
N ALA A 544 2.36 -25.38 -19.91
CA ALA A 544 2.16 -26.10 -18.65
C ALA A 544 3.37 -26.94 -18.20
N LYS A 545 4.10 -27.56 -19.11
CA LYS A 545 5.31 -28.35 -18.79
C LYS A 545 6.42 -27.49 -18.17
N LYS A 546 6.66 -26.29 -18.73
CA LYS A 546 7.70 -25.36 -18.23
C LYS A 546 7.25 -24.75 -16.89
N VAL A 547 6.01 -24.27 -16.84
CA VAL A 547 5.40 -23.73 -15.61
C VAL A 547 5.44 -24.76 -14.48
N ARG A 548 5.07 -26.02 -14.74
CA ARG A 548 5.11 -27.08 -13.75
C ARG A 548 6.52 -27.36 -13.25
N GLY A 549 7.52 -27.33 -14.13
CA GLY A 549 8.94 -27.49 -13.76
C GLY A 549 9.40 -26.41 -12.79
N ASN A 550 9.13 -25.15 -13.12
CA ASN A 550 9.50 -24.00 -12.30
C ASN A 550 8.78 -24.02 -10.94
N LEU A 551 7.47 -24.29 -10.94
CA LEU A 551 6.68 -24.37 -9.70
C LEU A 551 7.08 -25.57 -8.83
N GLN A 552 7.43 -26.71 -9.40
CA GLN A 552 7.93 -27.86 -8.65
C GLN A 552 9.18 -27.47 -7.82
N VAL A 553 10.12 -26.79 -8.45
CA VAL A 553 11.33 -26.31 -7.78
C VAL A 553 10.98 -25.26 -6.71
N LEU A 554 10.05 -24.36 -6.97
CA LEU A 554 9.61 -23.38 -5.98
C LEU A 554 8.95 -24.05 -4.76
N MET A 555 8.09 -25.06 -4.96
CA MET A 555 7.47 -25.79 -3.86
C MET A 555 8.51 -26.53 -3.00
N GLU A 556 9.52 -27.09 -3.63
CA GLU A 556 10.64 -27.73 -2.94
C GLU A 556 11.48 -26.71 -2.15
N LEU A 557 11.72 -25.53 -2.71
CA LEU A 557 12.40 -24.42 -2.02
C LEU A 557 11.62 -23.97 -0.79
N MET A 558 10.30 -23.78 -0.91
CA MET A 558 9.46 -23.39 0.22
C MET A 558 9.38 -24.47 1.30
N ALA A 559 9.46 -25.73 0.92
CA ALA A 559 9.49 -26.87 1.82
C ALA A 559 10.91 -27.17 2.40
N GLY A 560 11.95 -26.51 1.91
CA GLY A 560 13.34 -26.79 2.30
C GLY A 560 13.85 -28.16 1.84
N THR A 561 13.27 -28.71 0.78
CA THR A 561 13.58 -30.04 0.23
C THR A 561 14.29 -30.02 -1.13
N ASN A 562 14.62 -28.79 -1.60
CA ASN A 562 15.31 -28.63 -2.89
C ASN A 562 16.74 -29.16 -2.89
N GLY A 563 17.23 -29.55 -4.07
CA GLY A 563 18.64 -29.76 -4.35
C GLY A 563 19.38 -28.43 -4.58
N PRO A 564 20.67 -28.50 -4.93
CA PRO A 564 21.45 -27.34 -5.30
C PRO A 564 20.80 -26.64 -6.51
N ILE A 565 20.57 -25.32 -6.39
CA ILE A 565 19.98 -24.48 -7.45
C ILE A 565 20.64 -23.09 -7.41
N PRO A 566 21.02 -22.47 -8.54
CA PRO A 566 21.49 -21.08 -8.59
C PRO A 566 20.42 -20.07 -8.22
N ASP A 567 20.82 -18.90 -7.68
CA ASP A 567 19.89 -17.82 -7.27
C ASP A 567 19.05 -17.25 -8.41
N GLU A 568 19.63 -17.16 -9.60
CA GLU A 568 18.93 -16.77 -10.81
C GLU A 568 17.72 -17.68 -11.10
N GLN A 569 17.89 -18.99 -10.91
CA GLN A 569 16.82 -19.96 -11.14
C GLN A 569 15.76 -19.92 -10.04
N VAL A 570 16.15 -19.56 -8.82
CA VAL A 570 15.20 -19.27 -7.73
C VAL A 570 14.33 -18.08 -8.10
N LEU A 571 14.91 -17.00 -8.65
CA LEU A 571 14.16 -15.85 -9.14
C LEU A 571 13.17 -16.26 -10.25
N GLN A 572 13.60 -17.05 -11.23
CA GLN A 572 12.74 -17.52 -12.32
C GLN A 572 11.57 -18.38 -11.82
N ALA A 573 11.81 -19.19 -10.79
CA ALA A 573 10.76 -19.99 -10.16
C ALA A 573 9.71 -19.09 -9.46
N TRP A 574 10.15 -18.07 -8.74
CA TRP A 574 9.25 -17.06 -8.14
C TRP A 574 8.47 -16.27 -9.19
N GLN A 575 9.13 -15.77 -10.22
CA GLN A 575 8.49 -15.04 -11.31
C GLN A 575 7.41 -15.88 -12.00
N THR A 576 7.63 -17.19 -12.11
CA THR A 576 6.61 -18.10 -12.64
C THR A 576 5.37 -18.20 -11.72
N LEU A 577 5.55 -18.19 -10.39
CA LEU A 577 4.40 -18.15 -9.48
C LEU A 577 3.58 -16.88 -9.69
N PHE A 578 4.23 -15.72 -9.87
CA PHE A 578 3.55 -14.45 -10.08
C PHE A 578 2.82 -14.33 -11.42
N LEU A 579 2.98 -15.30 -12.34
CA LEU A 579 2.11 -15.41 -13.52
C LEU A 579 0.74 -15.97 -13.18
N LEU A 580 0.63 -16.81 -12.14
CA LEU A 580 -0.62 -17.44 -11.69
C LEU A 580 -1.23 -16.69 -10.52
N VAL A 581 -0.40 -16.25 -9.60
CA VAL A 581 -0.77 -15.57 -8.37
C VAL A 581 -0.09 -14.20 -8.37
N PRO A 582 -0.70 -13.19 -9.00
CA PRO A 582 -0.08 -11.87 -9.18
C PRO A 582 0.36 -11.21 -7.87
N VAL A 583 -0.35 -11.48 -6.77
CA VAL A 583 -0.11 -10.88 -5.47
C VAL A 583 0.27 -11.95 -4.44
N VAL A 584 1.39 -11.74 -3.78
CA VAL A 584 1.82 -12.60 -2.66
C VAL A 584 1.99 -11.72 -1.44
N SER A 585 1.47 -12.16 -0.29
CA SER A 585 1.62 -11.41 0.94
C SER A 585 2.51 -12.10 1.96
N THR A 586 3.24 -11.29 2.72
CA THR A 586 4.16 -11.73 3.77
C THR A 586 4.36 -10.63 4.80
N THR A 587 4.85 -10.98 5.99
CA THR A 587 5.24 -9.96 6.99
C THR A 587 6.70 -9.56 6.83
N PHE A 588 7.09 -8.41 7.37
CA PHE A 588 8.50 -8.00 7.39
C PHE A 588 9.41 -9.02 8.06
N SER A 589 8.94 -9.67 9.11
CA SER A 589 9.71 -10.71 9.81
C SER A 589 9.97 -11.95 8.94
N SER A 590 9.09 -12.22 8.00
CA SER A 590 9.17 -13.41 7.14
C SER A 590 9.78 -13.14 5.77
N ILE A 591 9.75 -11.90 5.27
CA ILE A 591 10.20 -11.55 3.91
C ILE A 591 11.68 -11.89 3.70
N GLY A 592 12.50 -11.66 4.72
CA GLY A 592 13.94 -11.98 4.69
C GLY A 592 14.21 -13.46 4.50
N SER A 593 13.43 -14.34 5.16
CA SER A 593 13.58 -15.79 5.03
C SER A 593 12.93 -16.32 3.75
N MET A 594 11.80 -15.79 3.37
CA MET A 594 11.04 -16.22 2.19
C MET A 594 11.79 -15.91 0.90
N PHE A 595 12.34 -14.72 0.81
CA PHE A 595 13.09 -14.23 -0.35
C PHE A 595 14.61 -14.12 -0.07
N ALA A 596 15.14 -14.97 0.82
CA ALA A 596 16.54 -14.92 1.24
C ALA A 596 17.53 -14.92 0.07
N ARG A 597 17.18 -15.62 -1.01
CA ARG A 597 18.00 -15.81 -2.20
C ARG A 597 17.70 -14.81 -3.32
N LEU A 598 16.79 -13.88 -3.12
CA LEU A 598 16.51 -12.80 -4.06
C LEU A 598 17.34 -11.57 -3.71
N GLY A 599 18.05 -11.06 -4.69
CA GLY A 599 18.94 -9.90 -4.58
C GLY A 599 18.18 -8.55 -4.66
N GLN A 600 18.95 -7.49 -4.72
CA GLN A 600 18.46 -6.12 -4.87
C GLN A 600 17.60 -5.98 -6.14
N GLY A 601 16.46 -5.32 -6.04
CA GLY A 601 15.58 -5.01 -7.16
C GLY A 601 15.01 -6.24 -7.88
N SER A 602 14.97 -7.41 -7.21
CA SER A 602 14.45 -8.65 -7.79
C SER A 602 12.94 -8.70 -7.89
N LEU A 603 12.24 -7.96 -7.04
CA LEU A 603 10.77 -7.88 -7.01
C LEU A 603 10.32 -6.63 -7.75
N GLY A 604 9.29 -6.74 -8.57
CA GLY A 604 8.74 -5.61 -9.32
C GLY A 604 8.19 -4.54 -8.40
N TRP A 605 7.21 -4.91 -7.57
CA TRP A 605 6.50 -4.02 -6.66
C TRP A 605 6.40 -4.57 -5.25
N VAL A 606 6.68 -3.74 -4.28
CA VAL A 606 6.39 -4.01 -2.87
C VAL A 606 5.38 -2.99 -2.38
N LEU A 607 4.24 -3.48 -1.92
CA LEU A 607 3.18 -2.67 -1.33
C LEU A 607 3.25 -2.85 0.18
N VAL A 608 3.56 -1.78 0.90
CA VAL A 608 3.60 -1.79 2.36
C VAL A 608 2.28 -1.25 2.88
N ASP A 609 1.48 -2.12 3.49
CA ASP A 609 0.24 -1.69 4.14
C ASP A 609 0.48 -1.40 5.62
N GLU A 610 -0.28 -0.45 6.17
CA GLU A 610 -0.10 0.07 7.52
C GLU A 610 1.35 0.51 7.80
N ALA A 611 1.96 1.19 6.83
CA ALA A 611 3.35 1.63 6.88
C ALA A 611 3.65 2.59 8.06
N GLY A 612 2.62 3.26 8.60
CA GLY A 612 2.71 4.06 9.82
C GLY A 612 3.06 3.25 11.06
N GLN A 613 2.73 1.96 11.09
CA GLN A 613 3.05 1.05 12.21
C GLN A 613 4.40 0.33 12.05
N ALA A 614 5.05 0.49 10.91
CA ALA A 614 6.31 -0.16 10.64
C ALA A 614 7.49 0.74 10.99
N THR A 615 8.48 0.19 11.69
CA THR A 615 9.75 0.89 11.82
C THR A 615 10.48 0.89 10.48
N PRO A 616 11.25 1.92 10.14
CA PRO A 616 12.04 1.93 8.90
C PRO A 616 12.97 0.72 8.79
N GLN A 617 13.56 0.31 9.89
CA GLN A 617 14.49 -0.82 9.96
C GLN A 617 13.81 -2.15 9.57
N ALA A 618 12.54 -2.34 9.93
CA ALA A 618 11.78 -3.52 9.54
C ALA A 618 11.51 -3.57 8.03
N ALA A 619 11.30 -2.42 7.40
CA ALA A 619 10.97 -2.31 5.99
C ALA A 619 12.17 -2.47 5.05
N VAL A 620 13.40 -2.25 5.52
CA VAL A 620 14.63 -2.24 4.69
C VAL A 620 14.77 -3.47 3.81
N GLY A 621 14.55 -4.67 4.38
CA GLY A 621 14.70 -5.92 3.64
C GLY A 621 13.69 -6.07 2.49
N ALA A 622 12.50 -5.51 2.63
CA ALA A 622 11.48 -5.48 1.60
C ALA A 622 11.82 -4.45 0.52
N LEU A 623 12.13 -3.22 0.94
CA LEU A 623 12.46 -2.10 0.05
C LEU A 623 13.71 -2.39 -0.79
N TRP A 624 14.73 -3.00 -0.20
CA TRP A 624 15.96 -3.36 -0.91
C TRP A 624 15.70 -4.33 -2.06
N ARG A 625 14.74 -5.25 -1.90
CA ARG A 625 14.38 -6.22 -2.95
C ARG A 625 13.45 -5.66 -4.00
N ALA A 626 12.81 -4.55 -3.73
CA ALA A 626 11.85 -3.93 -4.62
C ALA A 626 12.54 -3.08 -5.70
N ARG A 627 12.02 -3.12 -6.91
CA ARG A 627 12.28 -2.08 -7.91
C ARG A 627 11.47 -0.83 -7.60
N ARG A 628 10.25 -1.03 -7.10
CA ARG A 628 9.31 0.02 -6.70
C ARG A 628 8.59 -0.37 -5.43
N ALA A 629 8.40 0.60 -4.57
CA ALA A 629 7.65 0.41 -3.34
C ALA A 629 6.57 1.48 -3.20
N VAL A 630 5.39 1.05 -2.80
CA VAL A 630 4.30 1.93 -2.41
C VAL A 630 4.04 1.73 -0.92
N LEU A 631 4.25 2.77 -0.14
CA LEU A 631 3.98 2.76 1.28
C LEU A 631 2.62 3.42 1.52
N VAL A 632 1.70 2.63 2.03
CA VAL A 632 0.33 3.07 2.33
C VAL A 632 0.14 3.02 3.82
N GLY A 633 -0.12 4.15 4.42
CA GLY A 633 -0.29 4.24 5.87
C GLY A 633 -0.94 5.54 6.27
N ASP A 634 -1.02 5.75 7.55
CA ASP A 634 -1.54 6.96 8.14
C ASP A 634 -0.67 7.30 9.37
N PRO A 635 0.12 8.36 9.31
CA PRO A 635 0.97 8.76 10.42
C PRO A 635 0.18 9.28 11.63
N LEU A 636 -1.11 9.56 11.46
CA LEU A 636 -2.02 10.03 12.50
C LEU A 636 -2.90 8.90 13.08
N GLN A 637 -2.53 7.65 12.79
CA GLN A 637 -2.96 6.46 13.49
C GLN A 637 -1.87 5.97 14.45
N LEU A 638 -1.85 4.69 14.79
CA LEU A 638 -0.90 4.17 15.79
C LEU A 638 0.53 4.18 15.27
N GLU A 639 1.42 4.58 16.15
CA GLU A 639 2.86 4.56 15.94
C GLU A 639 3.43 3.14 15.99
N PRO A 640 4.67 2.92 15.50
CA PRO A 640 5.32 1.62 15.60
C PRO A 640 5.46 1.17 17.06
N VAL A 641 5.09 -0.08 17.34
CA VAL A 641 5.26 -0.66 18.67
C VAL A 641 6.69 -1.15 18.84
N VAL A 642 7.42 -0.52 19.72
CA VAL A 642 8.81 -0.87 20.02
C VAL A 642 8.89 -1.48 21.43
N THR A 643 9.31 -2.73 21.49
CA THR A 643 9.44 -3.46 22.78
C THR A 643 10.72 -3.17 23.51
N MET A 644 11.73 -2.64 22.83
CA MET A 644 13.02 -2.27 23.43
C MET A 644 12.87 -1.03 24.31
N PRO A 645 13.35 -1.04 25.56
CA PRO A 645 13.30 0.12 26.44
C PRO A 645 13.99 1.34 25.83
N ALA A 646 13.38 2.52 25.95
CA ALA A 646 13.89 3.78 25.36
C ALA A 646 15.34 4.11 25.81
N ALA A 647 15.70 3.79 27.05
CA ALA A 647 17.06 4.00 27.54
C ALA A 647 18.09 3.14 26.80
N LEU A 648 17.72 1.89 26.42
CA LEU A 648 18.59 1.03 25.63
C LEU A 648 18.71 1.51 24.19
N GLN A 649 17.59 1.95 23.60
CA GLN A 649 17.60 2.52 22.24
C GLN A 649 18.56 3.73 22.18
N ARG A 650 18.49 4.68 23.12
CA ARG A 650 19.37 5.84 23.19
C ARG A 650 20.82 5.45 23.39
N ARG A 651 21.12 4.43 24.20
CA ARG A 651 22.50 3.94 24.36
C ARG A 651 23.06 3.37 23.06
N LEU A 652 22.27 2.60 22.33
CA LEU A 652 22.67 2.08 21.02
C LEU A 652 22.88 3.21 20.02
N LEU A 653 22.00 4.18 19.99
CA LEU A 653 22.10 5.36 19.14
C LEU A 653 23.42 6.11 19.38
N LEU A 654 23.75 6.39 20.63
CA LEU A 654 25.01 7.03 20.99
C LEU A 654 26.23 6.17 20.64
N ALA A 655 26.16 4.84 20.88
CA ALA A 655 27.26 3.92 20.59
C ALA A 655 27.56 3.81 19.09
N TYR A 656 26.57 3.96 18.22
CA TYR A 656 26.71 3.86 16.78
C TYR A 656 26.64 5.19 16.03
N GLN A 657 26.59 6.31 16.76
CA GLN A 657 26.54 7.68 16.22
C GLN A 657 25.41 7.86 15.19
N VAL A 658 24.23 7.36 15.52
CA VAL A 658 23.02 7.47 14.69
C VAL A 658 22.19 8.65 15.20
N ASP A 659 21.60 9.43 14.32
CA ASP A 659 20.75 10.56 14.69
C ASP A 659 19.45 10.12 15.37
N GLU A 660 18.94 10.94 16.29
CA GLU A 660 17.74 10.66 17.06
C GLU A 660 16.49 10.45 16.19
N GLU A 661 16.46 11.03 14.99
CA GLU A 661 15.37 10.85 14.05
C GLU A 661 15.15 9.37 13.61
N TRP A 662 16.19 8.54 13.71
CA TRP A 662 16.14 7.11 13.38
C TRP A 662 15.79 6.21 14.54
N LEU A 663 15.45 6.77 15.71
CA LEU A 663 14.89 5.96 16.79
C LEU A 663 13.63 5.25 16.31
N PRO A 664 13.50 3.93 16.57
CA PRO A 664 12.36 3.15 16.11
C PRO A 664 10.99 3.68 16.56
N GLY A 665 10.92 4.45 17.63
CA GLY A 665 9.70 5.10 18.10
C GLY A 665 9.52 6.55 17.65
N ALA A 666 10.54 7.15 17.01
CA ALA A 666 10.48 8.54 16.57
C ALA A 666 9.97 8.71 15.14
N THR A 667 10.12 7.68 14.32
CA THR A 667 9.71 7.71 12.91
C THR A 667 9.14 6.37 12.46
N SER A 668 8.34 6.39 11.41
CA SER A 668 7.79 5.19 10.77
C SER A 668 8.31 5.06 9.34
N ALA A 669 8.12 3.88 8.75
CA ALA A 669 8.40 3.67 7.33
C ALA A 669 7.57 4.61 6.45
N GLN A 670 6.31 4.92 6.86
CA GLN A 670 5.47 5.90 6.19
C GLN A 670 6.09 7.30 6.22
N ALA A 671 6.53 7.76 7.39
CA ALA A 671 7.12 9.10 7.54
C ALA A 671 8.39 9.27 6.70
N VAL A 672 9.21 8.21 6.57
CA VAL A 672 10.38 8.23 5.68
C VAL A 672 9.96 8.33 4.21
N ALA A 673 8.93 7.59 3.81
CA ALA A 673 8.42 7.64 2.44
C ALA A 673 7.77 9.01 2.12
N ASP A 674 7.06 9.59 3.08
CA ASP A 674 6.43 10.91 2.93
C ASP A 674 7.48 11.99 2.63
N ARG A 675 8.63 11.98 3.32
CA ARG A 675 9.72 12.96 3.11
C ARG A 675 10.24 13.00 1.68
N VAL A 676 10.26 11.87 0.98
CA VAL A 676 10.78 11.79 -0.39
C VAL A 676 9.67 11.88 -1.42
N ASN A 677 8.40 11.84 -1.02
CA ASN A 677 7.28 11.91 -1.93
C ASN A 677 7.06 13.32 -2.45
N ARG A 678 7.08 13.47 -3.77
CA ARG A 678 6.96 14.78 -4.45
C ARG A 678 5.57 15.40 -4.31
N PHE A 679 4.54 14.58 -4.19
CA PHE A 679 3.14 15.01 -4.14
C PHE A 679 2.58 14.79 -2.74
N GLY A 680 2.03 15.81 -2.14
CA GLY A 680 1.53 15.70 -0.78
C GLY A 680 0.82 16.97 -0.31
N THR A 681 0.57 17.01 0.99
CA THR A 681 0.01 18.16 1.70
C THR A 681 0.60 18.26 3.10
N TYR A 682 0.38 19.38 3.75
CA TYR A 682 0.74 19.58 5.14
C TYR A 682 -0.47 19.31 6.04
N LEU A 683 -0.30 18.45 7.04
CA LEU A 683 -1.26 18.21 8.11
C LEU A 683 -0.73 18.77 9.43
N PRO A 684 -1.60 19.15 10.39
CA PRO A 684 -1.17 19.51 11.73
C PRO A 684 -0.36 18.39 12.37
N ALA A 685 0.75 18.76 13.04
CA ALA A 685 1.58 17.77 13.72
C ALA A 685 0.82 17.14 14.90
N PRO A 686 1.04 15.85 15.21
CA PRO A 686 0.30 15.14 16.26
C PRO A 686 0.44 15.74 17.67
N ARG A 687 1.47 16.52 17.91
CA ARG A 687 1.76 17.09 19.26
C ARG A 687 1.04 18.40 19.57
N GLY A 688 0.33 18.97 18.60
CA GLY A 688 -0.45 20.18 18.83
C GLY A 688 0.37 21.45 19.11
N ASP A 689 1.65 21.46 18.75
CA ASP A 689 2.59 22.57 18.93
C ASP A 689 2.52 23.66 17.84
N GLY A 690 1.54 23.55 16.94
CA GLY A 690 1.36 24.45 15.80
C GLY A 690 2.27 24.13 14.60
N GLU A 691 3.09 23.09 14.68
CA GLU A 691 3.88 22.60 13.56
C GLU A 691 3.03 21.83 12.54
N TYR A 692 3.56 21.67 11.33
CA TYR A 692 2.92 20.92 10.26
C TYR A 692 3.85 19.82 9.78
N VAL A 693 3.25 18.68 9.45
CA VAL A 693 3.96 17.50 8.90
C VAL A 693 3.57 17.33 7.44
N TRP A 694 4.56 17.18 6.57
CA TRP A 694 4.35 16.79 5.19
C TRP A 694 3.92 15.34 5.10
N VAL A 695 2.83 15.06 4.40
CA VAL A 695 2.31 13.72 4.13
C VAL A 695 2.17 13.51 2.63
N GLY A 696 2.60 12.33 2.15
CA GLY A 696 2.55 11.99 0.74
C GLY A 696 1.14 11.66 0.28
N SER A 697 0.82 12.03 -0.93
CA SER A 697 -0.41 11.71 -1.69
C SER A 697 -1.65 11.38 -0.83
N PRO A 698 -2.30 12.36 -0.20
CA PRO A 698 -3.38 12.12 0.74
C PRO A 698 -4.64 11.63 0.02
N LEU A 699 -5.25 10.57 0.54
CA LEU A 699 -6.59 10.14 0.18
C LEU A 699 -7.59 10.87 1.07
N ARG A 700 -8.49 11.66 0.48
CA ARG A 700 -9.32 12.59 1.22
C ARG A 700 -10.76 12.14 1.42
N VAL A 701 -11.30 11.31 0.51
CA VAL A 701 -12.72 10.90 0.56
C VAL A 701 -12.92 9.78 1.56
N HIS A 702 -13.65 10.08 2.64
CA HIS A 702 -14.01 9.09 3.66
C HIS A 702 -15.36 8.45 3.36
N ARG A 703 -15.40 7.11 3.28
CA ARG A 703 -16.61 6.32 2.95
C ARG A 703 -16.92 5.21 3.95
N ARG A 704 -16.46 5.35 5.20
CA ARG A 704 -16.66 4.31 6.21
C ARG A 704 -17.62 4.75 7.32
N CYS A 705 -17.25 5.79 8.04
CA CYS A 705 -17.97 6.21 9.23
C CYS A 705 -19.07 7.21 8.88
N GLN A 706 -20.22 7.07 9.52
CA GLN A 706 -21.25 8.10 9.55
C GLN A 706 -20.88 9.20 10.55
N GLU A 707 -21.68 10.27 10.56
CA GLU A 707 -21.62 11.29 11.62
C GLU A 707 -22.10 10.73 12.96
N PRO A 708 -21.54 11.17 14.11
CA PRO A 708 -20.50 12.20 14.28
C PRO A 708 -19.07 11.70 14.23
N MET A 709 -18.84 10.38 14.04
CA MET A 709 -17.51 9.78 14.05
C MET A 709 -16.59 10.36 12.98
N PHE A 710 -17.14 10.64 11.79
CA PHE A 710 -16.37 11.29 10.72
C PHE A 710 -15.87 12.66 11.16
N THR A 711 -16.76 13.51 11.68
CA THR A 711 -16.41 14.87 12.14
C THR A 711 -15.37 14.84 13.25
N VAL A 712 -15.48 13.94 14.23
CA VAL A 712 -14.48 13.79 15.30
C VAL A 712 -13.11 13.43 14.69
N SER A 713 -13.05 12.38 13.89
CA SER A 713 -11.81 11.94 13.25
C SER A 713 -11.19 13.04 12.40
N ASN A 714 -11.98 13.72 11.58
CA ASN A 714 -11.55 14.79 10.69
C ASN A 714 -10.99 16.01 11.44
N LYS A 715 -11.66 16.44 12.50
CA LYS A 715 -11.19 17.58 13.32
C LYS A 715 -9.96 17.23 14.14
N VAL A 716 -9.95 16.07 14.78
CA VAL A 716 -8.90 15.66 15.72
C VAL A 716 -7.60 15.35 15.01
N ALA A 717 -7.66 14.70 13.86
CA ALA A 717 -6.46 14.19 13.20
C ALA A 717 -6.15 14.87 11.86
N TYR A 718 -7.13 15.30 11.08
CA TYR A 718 -6.89 15.69 9.69
C TYR A 718 -7.15 17.16 9.40
N GLY A 719 -7.28 18.00 10.42
CA GLY A 719 -7.44 19.46 10.27
C GLY A 719 -8.64 19.88 9.42
N GLY A 720 -9.69 19.06 9.35
CA GLY A 720 -10.86 19.31 8.52
C GLY A 720 -10.69 19.05 7.02
N LEU A 721 -9.56 18.50 6.59
CA LEU A 721 -9.21 18.33 5.16
C LEU A 721 -9.87 17.11 4.50
N MET A 722 -10.47 16.20 5.25
CA MET A 722 -11.17 15.05 4.68
C MET A 722 -12.55 15.46 4.15
N VAL A 723 -13.00 14.74 3.15
CA VAL A 723 -14.29 14.96 2.49
C VAL A 723 -15.23 13.80 2.85
N TYR A 724 -16.43 14.13 3.29
CA TYR A 724 -17.46 13.14 3.59
C TYR A 724 -18.03 12.56 2.30
N GLY A 725 -17.84 11.28 2.09
CA GLY A 725 -18.25 10.55 0.88
C GLY A 725 -19.12 9.33 1.18
N THR A 726 -19.67 9.22 2.39
CA THR A 726 -20.60 8.16 2.74
C THR A 726 -21.95 8.47 2.11
N HIS A 727 -22.42 7.64 1.17
CA HIS A 727 -23.66 7.87 0.42
C HIS A 727 -24.93 7.65 1.24
N GLU A 728 -24.83 6.90 2.32
CA GLU A 728 -25.93 6.78 3.26
C GLU A 728 -26.09 8.09 4.02
N GLN A 729 -27.24 8.71 3.87
CA GLN A 729 -27.56 9.88 4.68
C GLN A 729 -27.43 9.51 6.16
N PRO A 730 -26.79 10.35 6.99
CA PRO A 730 -26.78 10.10 8.42
C PRO A 730 -28.25 10.00 8.87
N PHE A 731 -28.60 8.92 9.55
CA PHE A 731 -29.94 8.75 10.12
C PHE A 731 -30.03 9.59 11.41
N PRO A 732 -30.49 10.86 11.34
CA PRO A 732 -30.41 11.73 12.50
C PRO A 732 -31.35 11.26 13.62
N ASN A 733 -32.47 10.62 13.30
CA ASN A 733 -33.50 10.29 14.28
C ASN A 733 -34.06 8.86 14.22
N ARG A 734 -33.83 8.10 13.13
CA ARG A 734 -34.27 6.70 13.03
C ARG A 734 -33.30 5.92 12.13
N ASP A 735 -32.55 5.03 12.75
CA ASP A 735 -31.81 3.98 12.06
C ASP A 735 -32.83 2.91 11.61
N PRO A 736 -32.77 2.37 10.38
CA PRO A 736 -33.61 1.29 9.91
C PRO A 736 -33.60 0.07 10.84
N ASP A 737 -32.46 -0.20 11.48
CA ASP A 737 -32.28 -1.30 12.42
C ASP A 737 -32.70 -0.92 13.86
N GLY A 738 -33.26 0.27 14.09
CA GLY A 738 -33.69 0.72 15.42
C GLY A 738 -32.55 1.13 16.34
N LEU A 739 -31.31 1.26 15.82
CA LEU A 739 -30.16 1.67 16.62
C LEU A 739 -30.34 3.09 17.18
N MET A 740 -30.03 3.23 18.46
CA MET A 740 -29.98 4.56 19.08
C MET A 740 -28.93 5.46 18.41
N PRO A 741 -29.11 6.78 18.38
CA PRO A 741 -28.07 7.71 17.94
C PRO A 741 -26.78 7.53 18.76
N SER A 742 -25.64 7.77 18.12
CA SER A 742 -24.34 7.84 18.81
C SER A 742 -24.40 8.85 19.95
N ARG A 743 -23.90 8.48 21.13
CA ARG A 743 -23.97 9.32 22.33
C ARG A 743 -22.89 9.02 23.34
N TRP A 744 -22.72 9.96 24.28
CA TRP A 744 -21.87 9.77 25.44
C TRP A 744 -22.75 9.41 26.67
N LEU A 745 -22.57 8.21 27.18
CA LEU A 745 -23.17 7.76 28.46
C LEU A 745 -22.26 8.27 29.59
N ASN A 746 -22.69 9.33 30.25
CA ASN A 746 -21.94 9.95 31.32
C ASN A 746 -22.03 9.12 32.60
N THR A 747 -20.88 8.73 33.11
CA THR A 747 -20.76 7.87 34.29
C THR A 747 -20.12 8.59 35.46
N ASP A 748 -20.60 9.79 35.81
CA ASP A 748 -20.17 10.50 36.98
C ASP A 748 -20.38 9.61 38.22
N ASP A 749 -19.29 9.06 38.76
CA ASP A 749 -19.30 8.13 39.89
C ASP A 749 -18.33 8.59 40.96
N SER A 750 -18.82 9.49 41.82
CA SER A 750 -18.07 10.02 42.94
C SER A 750 -17.72 8.96 44.02
N THR A 751 -18.35 7.78 43.94
CA THR A 751 -18.13 6.67 44.91
C THR A 751 -17.07 5.68 44.40
N ARG A 752 -16.55 5.82 43.20
CA ARG A 752 -15.59 4.92 42.60
C ARG A 752 -14.23 4.98 43.33
N PRO A 753 -13.63 3.83 43.74
CA PRO A 753 -12.28 3.81 44.28
C PRO A 753 -11.28 4.35 43.23
N ALA A 754 -10.31 5.16 43.66
CA ALA A 754 -9.35 5.81 42.79
C ALA A 754 -8.53 4.80 41.94
N GLU A 755 -8.27 3.61 42.45
CA GLU A 755 -7.49 2.56 41.79
C GLU A 755 -8.34 1.61 40.92
N ALA A 756 -9.67 1.70 40.99
CA ALA A 756 -10.53 0.81 40.23
C ALA A 756 -10.49 1.20 38.71
N PRO A 757 -10.35 0.24 37.80
CA PRO A 757 -10.31 0.53 36.38
C PRO A 757 -11.62 1.14 35.86
N TRP A 758 -12.76 0.78 36.46
CA TRP A 758 -14.09 1.36 36.24
C TRP A 758 -14.99 1.22 37.50
N GLY A 759 -16.07 2.01 37.54
CA GLY A 759 -17.04 2.00 38.63
C GLY A 759 -18.29 1.19 38.32
N ASP A 760 -19.24 1.18 39.25
CA ASP A 760 -20.51 0.49 39.08
C ASP A 760 -21.39 1.17 38.05
N ARG A 761 -21.32 2.50 37.94
CA ARG A 761 -22.03 3.24 36.88
C ARG A 761 -21.48 2.91 35.49
N ASP A 762 -20.17 2.75 35.33
CA ASP A 762 -19.57 2.32 34.07
C ASP A 762 -20.07 0.92 33.64
N ARG A 763 -20.14 -0.02 34.62
CA ARG A 763 -20.66 -1.38 34.38
C ARG A 763 -22.14 -1.34 34.00
N HIS A 764 -22.91 -0.51 34.67
CA HIS A 764 -24.35 -0.35 34.43
C HIS A 764 -24.56 0.23 33.02
N ALA A 765 -23.85 1.30 32.66
CA ALA A 765 -23.90 1.89 31.30
C ALA A 765 -23.51 0.89 30.24
N PHE A 766 -22.44 0.13 30.45
CA PHE A 766 -21.98 -0.90 29.54
C PHE A 766 -23.02 -2.02 29.35
N THR A 767 -23.56 -2.54 30.43
CA THR A 767 -24.60 -3.57 30.40
C THR A 767 -25.84 -3.08 29.71
N TYR A 768 -26.25 -1.84 29.98
CA TYR A 768 -27.39 -1.21 29.40
C TYR A 768 -27.25 -1.07 27.88
N VAL A 769 -26.08 -0.61 27.36
CA VAL A 769 -25.85 -0.54 25.90
C VAL A 769 -25.95 -1.95 25.29
N LEU A 770 -25.39 -2.96 25.91
CA LEU A 770 -25.50 -4.35 25.43
C LEU A 770 -26.95 -4.84 25.40
N ASP A 771 -27.74 -4.59 26.48
CA ASP A 771 -29.17 -4.96 26.53
C ASP A 771 -29.98 -4.27 25.42
N SER A 772 -29.66 -3.00 25.16
CA SER A 772 -30.32 -2.22 24.11
C SER A 772 -29.99 -2.74 22.69
N LEU A 773 -28.75 -3.17 22.48
CA LEU A 773 -28.32 -3.75 21.20
C LEU A 773 -28.93 -5.14 20.98
N ASP A 774 -29.02 -5.96 22.03
CA ASP A 774 -29.69 -7.26 22.02
C ASP A 774 -31.19 -7.13 21.69
N GLN A 775 -31.86 -6.10 22.25
CA GLN A 775 -33.28 -5.82 22.00
C GLN A 775 -33.58 -5.48 20.50
N VAL A 776 -32.63 -4.82 19.82
CA VAL A 776 -32.78 -4.48 18.39
C VAL A 776 -32.14 -5.53 17.48
N GLY A 777 -31.65 -6.65 18.03
CA GLY A 777 -31.14 -7.78 17.27
C GLY A 777 -29.74 -7.55 16.64
N VAL A 778 -28.90 -6.72 17.26
CA VAL A 778 -27.53 -6.56 16.79
C VAL A 778 -26.69 -7.78 17.18
N GLY A 779 -26.28 -8.54 16.17
CA GLY A 779 -25.42 -9.70 16.39
C GLY A 779 -24.01 -9.33 16.87
N ILE A 780 -23.34 -10.28 17.54
CA ILE A 780 -21.95 -10.11 18.02
C ILE A 780 -21.00 -9.77 16.87
N ASP A 781 -21.24 -10.29 15.69
CA ASP A 781 -20.47 -10.06 14.47
C ASP A 781 -20.45 -8.57 14.04
N ARG A 782 -21.51 -7.83 14.36
CA ARG A 782 -21.67 -6.40 14.06
C ARG A 782 -21.18 -5.47 15.17
N LEU A 783 -20.76 -6.01 16.32
CA LEU A 783 -20.39 -5.26 17.52
C LEU A 783 -18.89 -5.36 17.81
N ARG A 784 -18.30 -4.27 18.30
CA ARG A 784 -16.95 -4.25 18.86
C ARG A 784 -16.88 -3.41 20.13
N ILE A 785 -16.13 -3.90 21.10
CA ILE A 785 -15.87 -3.25 22.38
C ILE A 785 -14.42 -2.85 22.42
N ILE A 786 -14.18 -1.56 22.63
CA ILE A 786 -12.84 -0.98 22.59
C ILE A 786 -12.60 -0.19 23.88
N ALA A 787 -11.41 -0.32 24.44
CA ALA A 787 -10.98 0.48 25.58
C ALA A 787 -9.50 0.89 25.45
N PRO A 788 -9.07 2.03 26.02
CA PRO A 788 -7.66 2.41 26.02
C PRO A 788 -6.79 1.46 26.86
N PHE A 789 -7.34 0.89 27.92
CA PHE A 789 -6.59 0.13 28.91
C PHE A 789 -6.97 -1.36 28.97
N ARG A 790 -5.95 -2.24 29.13
CA ARG A 790 -6.16 -3.70 29.23
C ARG A 790 -7.08 -4.12 30.38
N ALA A 791 -6.98 -3.43 31.52
CA ALA A 791 -7.80 -3.71 32.68
C ALA A 791 -9.30 -3.58 32.34
N LEU A 792 -9.71 -2.52 31.65
CA LEU A 792 -11.09 -2.32 31.20
C LEU A 792 -11.54 -3.41 30.22
N VAL A 793 -10.69 -3.78 29.24
CA VAL A 793 -11.01 -4.88 28.35
C VAL A 793 -11.27 -6.17 29.09
N THR A 794 -10.49 -6.45 30.17
CA THR A 794 -10.68 -7.64 31.00
C THR A 794 -12.05 -7.60 31.72
N GLU A 795 -12.44 -6.44 32.22
CA GLU A 795 -13.74 -6.27 32.87
C GLU A 795 -14.90 -6.42 31.87
N CYS A 796 -14.80 -5.79 30.71
CA CYS A 796 -15.79 -5.95 29.64
C CYS A 796 -15.94 -7.43 29.23
N LYS A 797 -14.82 -8.15 29.08
CA LYS A 797 -14.82 -9.59 28.75
C LYS A 797 -15.54 -10.44 29.85
N LYS A 798 -15.45 -10.07 31.13
CA LYS A 798 -16.16 -10.79 32.20
C LYS A 798 -17.67 -10.69 32.03
N ILE A 799 -18.18 -9.48 31.71
CA ILE A 799 -19.61 -9.25 31.48
C ILE A 799 -20.08 -9.98 30.22
N CYS A 800 -19.36 -9.87 29.14
CA CYS A 800 -19.71 -10.55 27.89
C CYS A 800 -19.67 -12.08 28.02
N ARG A 801 -18.71 -12.61 28.77
CA ARG A 801 -18.67 -14.05 29.08
C ARG A 801 -19.88 -14.52 29.88
N ALA A 802 -20.31 -13.72 30.87
CA ALA A 802 -21.53 -14.00 31.62
C ALA A 802 -22.80 -13.98 30.75
N ARG A 803 -22.75 -13.33 29.60
CA ARG A 803 -23.82 -13.33 28.57
C ARG A 803 -23.67 -14.47 27.53
N GLY A 804 -22.73 -15.37 27.73
CA GLY A 804 -22.58 -16.55 26.86
C GLY A 804 -21.66 -16.33 25.61
N TRP A 805 -20.91 -15.25 25.56
CA TRP A 805 -19.95 -15.06 24.45
C TRP A 805 -18.86 -16.12 24.51
N SER A 806 -18.53 -16.70 23.39
CA SER A 806 -17.43 -17.66 23.25
C SER A 806 -16.06 -17.01 23.54
N SER A 807 -15.06 -17.82 23.84
CA SER A 807 -13.69 -17.32 24.01
C SER A 807 -13.16 -16.69 22.72
N GLU A 808 -13.56 -17.18 21.57
CA GLU A 808 -13.20 -16.66 20.26
C GLU A 808 -13.83 -15.27 20.03
N ASP A 809 -15.14 -15.13 20.30
CA ASP A 809 -15.82 -13.83 20.21
C ASP A 809 -15.20 -12.79 21.15
N LEU A 810 -14.88 -13.19 22.39
CA LEU A 810 -14.24 -12.30 23.36
C LEU A 810 -12.87 -11.81 22.87
N ASP A 811 -12.08 -12.67 22.26
CA ASP A 811 -10.75 -12.30 21.78
C ASP A 811 -10.81 -11.50 20.48
N GLU A 812 -11.81 -11.73 19.67
CA GLU A 812 -12.01 -10.99 18.44
C GLU A 812 -12.68 -9.64 18.66
N ARG A 813 -13.73 -9.58 19.50
CA ARG A 813 -14.62 -8.41 19.62
C ARG A 813 -14.25 -7.46 20.74
N CYS A 814 -13.57 -7.93 21.80
CA CYS A 814 -13.18 -7.10 22.94
C CYS A 814 -11.67 -6.87 22.94
N ALA A 815 -11.23 -5.63 22.64
CA ALA A 815 -9.82 -5.33 22.46
C ALA A 815 -9.43 -3.94 22.98
N THR A 816 -8.13 -3.74 23.20
CA THR A 816 -7.59 -2.38 23.33
C THR A 816 -7.60 -1.70 21.98
N VAL A 817 -7.56 -0.36 21.97
CA VAL A 817 -7.50 0.45 20.73
C VAL A 817 -6.43 -0.07 19.78
N HIS A 818 -5.24 -0.39 20.29
CA HIS A 818 -4.13 -0.92 19.50
C HIS A 818 -4.44 -2.26 18.82
N LYS A 819 -5.14 -3.17 19.51
CA LYS A 819 -5.54 -4.46 18.93
C LYS A 819 -6.76 -4.36 18.02
N ALA A 820 -7.56 -3.31 18.16
CA ALA A 820 -8.73 -3.05 17.33
C ALA A 820 -8.39 -2.39 15.99
N GLN A 821 -7.14 -1.96 15.78
CA GLN A 821 -6.72 -1.35 14.52
C GLN A 821 -6.88 -2.35 13.36
N GLY A 822 -7.30 -1.83 12.21
CA GLY A 822 -7.62 -2.64 11.02
C GLY A 822 -8.97 -3.38 11.09
N LYS A 823 -9.60 -3.47 12.25
CA LYS A 823 -10.88 -4.16 12.45
C LYS A 823 -12.01 -3.14 12.68
N GLU A 824 -13.09 -3.28 11.95
CA GLU A 824 -14.25 -2.37 11.99
C GLU A 824 -15.53 -3.11 12.38
N ALA A 825 -16.54 -2.38 12.82
CA ALA A 825 -17.87 -2.90 13.15
C ALA A 825 -18.93 -1.84 12.86
N ASP A 826 -20.18 -2.27 12.72
CA ASP A 826 -21.30 -1.32 12.57
C ASP A 826 -21.45 -0.50 13.84
N VAL A 827 -21.34 -1.14 14.98
CA VAL A 827 -21.47 -0.54 16.30
C VAL A 827 -20.20 -0.72 17.12
N VAL A 828 -19.72 0.36 17.73
CA VAL A 828 -18.58 0.33 18.63
C VAL A 828 -19.00 0.87 20.00
N ILE A 829 -18.62 0.17 21.05
CA ILE A 829 -18.68 0.66 22.43
C ILE A 829 -17.27 1.03 22.87
N LEU A 830 -17.05 2.32 23.11
CA LEU A 830 -15.77 2.86 23.60
C LEU A 830 -15.87 3.09 25.11
N VAL A 831 -15.19 2.24 25.87
CA VAL A 831 -15.15 2.35 27.34
C VAL A 831 -13.88 3.07 27.75
N LEU A 832 -14.01 4.29 28.26
CA LEU A 832 -12.89 5.17 28.53
C LEU A 832 -12.24 4.90 29.90
N GLY A 833 -13.01 4.69 30.95
CA GLY A 833 -12.49 4.56 32.34
C GLY A 833 -11.55 5.71 32.71
N GLY A 834 -10.41 5.40 33.34
CA GLY A 834 -9.31 6.37 33.50
C GLY A 834 -9.50 7.37 34.66
N ASN A 835 -9.56 6.89 35.89
CA ASN A 835 -9.62 7.77 37.08
C ASN A 835 -8.37 8.57 37.32
N LEU A 836 -7.21 7.97 37.03
CA LEU A 836 -5.93 8.63 37.21
C LEU A 836 -5.71 9.62 36.09
N GLN A 837 -5.43 10.88 36.44
CA GLN A 837 -5.11 11.93 35.46
C GLN A 837 -3.99 11.49 34.52
N GLY A 838 -2.92 10.88 35.02
CA GLY A 838 -1.83 10.40 34.20
C GLY A 838 -2.23 9.38 33.12
N SER A 839 -3.26 8.55 33.40
CA SER A 839 -3.79 7.60 32.42
C SER A 839 -4.57 8.31 31.29
N ARG A 840 -5.37 9.32 31.65
CA ARG A 840 -6.12 10.13 30.68
C ARG A 840 -5.18 10.93 29.82
N THR A 841 -4.23 11.66 30.44
CA THR A 841 -3.21 12.44 29.73
C THR A 841 -2.36 11.55 28.82
N TRP A 842 -2.04 10.31 29.22
CA TRP A 842 -1.38 9.36 28.35
C TRP A 842 -2.24 9.02 27.12
N ALA A 843 -3.52 8.76 27.31
CA ALA A 843 -4.44 8.42 26.22
C ALA A 843 -4.73 9.59 25.28
N ALA A 844 -4.65 10.81 25.80
CA ALA A 844 -4.89 12.07 25.09
C ALA A 844 -3.61 12.70 24.50
N ARG A 845 -2.44 12.11 24.75
CA ARG A 845 -1.14 12.68 24.36
C ARG A 845 -1.02 12.98 22.86
N THR A 846 -1.64 12.14 22.04
CA THR A 846 -1.70 12.28 20.58
C THR A 846 -3.11 11.99 20.11
N PRO A 847 -3.53 12.49 18.94
CA PRO A 847 -4.84 12.22 18.38
C PRO A 847 -5.06 10.75 18.02
N ASN A 848 -3.97 9.99 17.90
CA ASN A 848 -3.93 8.66 17.28
C ASN A 848 -4.89 7.67 17.95
N LEU A 849 -4.93 7.65 19.28
CA LEU A 849 -5.78 6.71 20.02
C LEU A 849 -7.27 6.99 19.78
N LEU A 850 -7.68 8.25 19.89
CA LEU A 850 -9.07 8.65 19.67
C LEU A 850 -9.46 8.50 18.20
N ASN A 851 -8.59 8.92 17.27
CA ASN A 851 -8.80 8.76 15.83
C ASN A 851 -9.04 7.29 15.45
N VAL A 852 -8.21 6.38 15.96
CA VAL A 852 -8.41 4.94 15.73
C VAL A 852 -9.72 4.46 16.32
N ALA A 853 -10.03 4.81 17.57
CA ALA A 853 -11.25 4.36 18.24
C ALA A 853 -12.52 4.83 17.49
N ALA A 854 -12.61 6.11 17.16
CA ALA A 854 -13.75 6.70 16.45
C ALA A 854 -13.91 6.09 15.06
N SER A 855 -12.82 5.91 14.33
CA SER A 855 -12.84 5.39 12.97
C SER A 855 -13.12 3.87 12.84
N ARG A 856 -13.30 3.14 13.96
CA ARG A 856 -13.75 1.73 13.94
C ARG A 856 -15.25 1.59 13.76
N ALA A 857 -16.03 2.60 14.17
CA ALA A 857 -17.47 2.58 14.11
C ALA A 857 -17.96 3.02 12.71
N LYS A 858 -18.68 2.14 12.00
CA LYS A 858 -19.32 2.50 10.73
C LYS A 858 -20.56 3.34 10.96
N ARG A 859 -21.44 2.89 11.85
CA ARG A 859 -22.79 3.47 12.02
C ARG A 859 -22.96 4.16 13.36
N ARG A 860 -22.56 3.53 14.47
CA ARG A 860 -22.79 4.04 15.83
C ARG A 860 -21.57 3.88 16.71
N LEU A 861 -21.35 4.90 17.52
CA LEU A 861 -20.35 4.88 18.59
C LEU A 861 -21.01 5.28 19.92
N TYR A 862 -20.93 4.39 20.91
CA TYR A 862 -21.37 4.66 22.28
C TYR A 862 -20.14 4.84 23.14
N VAL A 863 -20.00 6.03 23.72
CA VAL A 863 -18.87 6.38 24.60
C VAL A 863 -19.32 6.25 26.02
N ILE A 864 -18.60 5.51 26.87
CA ILE A 864 -18.87 5.31 28.26
C ILE A 864 -17.72 5.86 29.08
N GLY A 865 -18.00 6.77 30.00
CA GLY A 865 -17.00 7.36 30.87
C GLY A 865 -17.42 8.69 31.45
N GLU A 866 -16.67 9.18 32.43
CA GLU A 866 -16.92 10.45 33.11
C GLU A 866 -16.56 11.64 32.16
N ARG A 867 -17.60 12.24 31.60
CA ARG A 867 -17.43 13.29 30.61
C ARG A 867 -16.69 14.51 31.15
N ALA A 868 -16.97 14.91 32.37
CA ALA A 868 -16.36 16.09 33.01
C ALA A 868 -14.81 15.97 33.10
N LEU A 869 -14.29 14.76 33.28
CA LEU A 869 -12.85 14.51 33.35
C LEU A 869 -12.22 14.39 31.95
N TRP A 870 -12.88 13.66 31.06
CA TRP A 870 -12.33 13.40 29.75
C TRP A 870 -12.42 14.61 28.81
N SER A 871 -13.46 15.48 28.93
CA SER A 871 -13.57 16.70 28.14
C SER A 871 -12.49 17.75 28.42
N GLN A 872 -11.73 17.59 29.51
CA GLN A 872 -10.59 18.44 29.84
C GLN A 872 -9.29 17.97 29.16
N GLU A 873 -9.27 16.76 28.63
CA GLU A 873 -8.09 16.21 27.96
C GLU A 873 -8.09 16.57 26.48
N LEU A 874 -6.90 16.87 25.94
CA LEU A 874 -6.70 17.23 24.56
C LEU A 874 -7.36 16.20 23.61
N HIS A 875 -7.99 16.65 22.54
CA HIS A 875 -8.73 15.84 21.55
C HIS A 875 -10.07 15.27 22.06
N PHE A 876 -10.20 14.94 23.33
CA PHE A 876 -11.44 14.42 23.91
C PHE A 876 -12.48 15.53 24.16
N ASP A 877 -12.06 16.78 24.24
CA ASP A 877 -12.91 17.97 24.12
C ASP A 877 -13.75 17.94 22.84
N THR A 878 -13.09 17.71 21.71
CA THR A 878 -13.76 17.59 20.41
C THR A 878 -14.75 16.41 20.38
N LEU A 879 -14.40 15.26 20.97
CA LEU A 879 -15.33 14.14 21.11
C LEU A 879 -16.55 14.53 21.95
N ALA A 880 -16.33 15.21 23.08
CA ALA A 880 -17.39 15.67 23.98
C ALA A 880 -18.34 16.66 23.31
N ASP A 881 -17.82 17.56 22.46
CA ASP A 881 -18.62 18.54 21.73
C ASP A 881 -19.51 17.94 20.64
N GLN A 882 -19.07 16.85 20.02
CA GLN A 882 -19.80 16.22 18.93
C GLN A 882 -20.81 15.16 19.39
N PHE A 883 -20.70 14.66 20.64
CA PHE A 883 -21.56 13.59 21.13
C PHE A 883 -22.59 14.11 22.12
N PRO A 884 -23.90 13.91 21.85
CA PRO A 884 -24.94 14.25 22.82
C PRO A 884 -24.76 13.41 24.09
N VAL A 885 -24.96 14.07 25.23
CA VAL A 885 -24.81 13.44 26.56
C VAL A 885 -26.08 12.73 26.93
N PHE A 886 -25.90 11.61 27.63
CA PHE A 886 -26.96 10.89 28.33
C PHE A 886 -26.57 10.72 29.80
N ASP A 887 -27.23 11.45 30.66
CA ASP A 887 -26.91 11.56 32.12
C ASP A 887 -27.71 10.61 33.00
N HIS A 888 -28.82 10.05 32.49
CA HIS A 888 -29.79 9.29 33.32
C HIS A 888 -29.64 7.77 33.14
N ILE A 889 -28.51 7.22 33.60
CA ILE A 889 -28.26 5.75 33.51
C ILE A 889 -29.07 4.98 34.58
N GLY A 890 -29.72 5.67 35.53
CA GLY A 890 -30.49 5.07 36.63
C GLY A 890 -31.98 4.88 36.39
N ASP A 891 -32.59 5.58 35.44
CA ASP A 891 -34.01 5.56 35.19
C ASP A 891 -34.35 4.72 33.95
N ARG A 892 -34.71 3.46 34.14
CA ARG A 892 -35.16 2.55 33.07
C ARG A 892 -36.36 3.08 32.28
N ASP A 893 -37.15 3.99 32.88
CA ASP A 893 -38.41 4.52 32.31
C ASP A 893 -38.21 5.69 31.35
N THR A 894 -37.02 6.31 31.29
CA THR A 894 -36.76 7.50 30.44
C THR A 894 -36.16 7.21 29.07
N TRP A 895 -35.99 5.97 28.76
CA TRP A 895 -35.48 5.60 27.42
C TRP A 895 -36.62 5.64 26.42
N PRO A 896 -36.38 6.17 25.22
CA PRO A 896 -37.35 6.02 24.15
C PRO A 896 -37.50 4.52 23.87
N GLN A 897 -38.59 3.92 24.36
CA GLN A 897 -38.93 2.55 24.00
C GLN A 897 -38.95 2.46 22.48
N ALA A 898 -38.11 1.61 21.93
CA ALA A 898 -38.18 1.23 20.51
C ALA A 898 -39.60 0.73 20.28
N LYS A 899 -40.40 1.47 19.51
CA LYS A 899 -41.71 0.92 19.09
C LYS A 899 -41.37 -0.38 18.35
N PRO A 900 -42.00 -1.51 18.71
CA PRO A 900 -41.77 -2.75 17.98
C PRO A 900 -42.02 -2.48 16.51
N GLY A 901 -41.03 -2.81 15.70
CA GLY A 901 -41.16 -2.78 14.26
C GLY A 901 -42.35 -3.65 13.85
N PRO A 902 -42.99 -3.39 12.71
CA PRO A 902 -44.12 -4.16 12.24
C PRO A 902 -43.70 -5.64 12.26
N GLN A 903 -44.39 -6.43 13.10
CA GLN A 903 -44.21 -7.88 13.18
C GLN A 903 -44.30 -8.42 11.76
N GLY A 904 -43.21 -8.88 11.21
CA GLY A 904 -43.21 -9.62 9.95
C GLY A 904 -44.14 -10.81 10.12
N ARG A 905 -45.22 -10.83 9.35
CA ARG A 905 -46.12 -11.99 9.22
C ARG A 905 -45.23 -13.21 8.89
N ALA A 906 -45.27 -14.19 9.81
CA ALA A 906 -44.72 -15.51 9.53
C ALA A 906 -45.21 -15.98 8.15
N PRO A 907 -44.37 -16.57 7.31
CA PRO A 907 -44.84 -17.16 6.06
C PRO A 907 -45.78 -18.29 6.38
N ARG A 908 -47.02 -18.23 5.82
CA ARG A 908 -47.94 -19.35 5.87
C ARG A 908 -47.33 -20.54 5.13
N PRO A 909 -47.48 -21.78 5.66
CA PRO A 909 -47.05 -22.94 4.91
C PRO A 909 -47.86 -22.99 3.60
N THR A 910 -47.21 -22.99 2.47
CA THR A 910 -47.80 -23.30 1.18
C THR A 910 -48.00 -24.79 1.14
N ASP A 911 -49.25 -25.20 1.05
CA ASP A 911 -49.68 -26.55 0.74
C ASP A 911 -48.98 -27.05 -0.52
N ALA A 912 -48.46 -28.25 -0.40
CA ALA A 912 -48.01 -29.08 -1.52
C ALA A 912 -49.12 -29.34 -2.49
N ARG A 913 -48.94 -28.99 -3.74
CA ARG A 913 -49.39 -29.73 -4.93
C ARG A 913 -48.41 -29.48 -6.09
#